data_55047e0f45de17789ff711b9097462ff
#
_entry.id   55047e0f45de17789ff711b9097462ff
#
_cell.length_a   1.000
_cell.length_b   1.000
_cell.length_c   1.000
_cell.angle_alpha   90.00
_cell.angle_beta   90.00
_cell.angle_gamma   90.00
#
_symmetry.space_group_name_H-M   'P 1'
#
loop_
_entity.id
_entity.type
_entity.pdbx_description
1 polymer ?
#
loop_
_entity_poly.entity_id
_entity_poly.type
_entity_poly.pdbx_seq_one_letter_code
_entity_poly.pdbx_strand_id
1 'polypeptide(L)'
;MGGGLNWLLHRVLAIWVRYRVLPDDIPVRMHSRAAAMCYVLERRSITDLAVLQRACVRLKLPRPRKRLLGDAADLRSFFYLSRPRGFWDERLDRRPPPQLDQMLAALDADPNLDIEFVPVAVYWGRAPQREASWFRLMLSEGNGALTSRARKFLQVLFNGRNTLVELEEPISLRSLLGDETGLSVRGRRVARSLRGLYAQHRAARIGPDLSHRRTIVTRMLRKRAVRAAVAQEMREKSLSRRMALLQAARYAEEIAANYSHAFVRFLERLLTWLWNRLYDGVATGHLETLERVAQGNEIVYVPCHRSHMDYLLLSYVIYVNGYPVPHIAAGINLNLPIVGRLLRMGGAFFIRRKFRGNGLYTVVFMKYLAAIMERGHSIEYFIEGGRSRTGRLLQPKTGMLSMTVRSFLRDPARPVVFLPVYFGYERIVEGATYVGELSGKPKEKESVLGLLRGLRKLRERFGRVHVNLGEPIGLEEVLDRHDAQWRTRAFDEEARAPWIAAAVDDLAGRIMRNINAAAAVTPINLLAIILLAMPRQALPEADLERQIDLYRGLLQGFPYSDRITLTDLGGAGVIAYGEAMKVLQRQRHSLGDIVRMSDESAVLATYFRNNVLHLFALPSLLACVFSSNAEVAHEDIHRLAWRIYPYIAAELFLAWSEDELPAVVDGVLECMQRRGLIQSDATRTMWRRPPPSSGEAMQLSVLAQATIQTIERYYMVIAQLVAAGSGAITQSVLEERCQLNAQRIAMLYGLNSPEFFDRTLFENFIDLLRRRDVIRSTAAGKLEFEDVLMHVAADAQFVLSEQIRHSVMRFAQDSMELGAAASP
;
A
#
# COMPACT_ATOMS: atom_id res chain seq x y z
N MET A 1 43.58 -29.60 -20.28
CA MET A 1 42.34 -30.33 -19.87
C MET A 1 41.19 -29.45 -19.34
N GLY A 2 41.27 -28.11 -19.37
CA GLY A 2 40.19 -27.23 -18.80
C GLY A 2 39.07 -26.78 -19.74
N GLY A 3 39.20 -26.88 -21.04
CA GLY A 3 38.23 -26.33 -21.99
C GLY A 3 36.94 -27.14 -22.13
N GLY A 4 37.06 -28.46 -22.21
CA GLY A 4 35.88 -29.36 -22.40
C GLY A 4 34.99 -29.46 -21.18
N LEU A 5 35.58 -29.48 -19.97
CA LEU A 5 34.83 -29.53 -18.72
C LEU A 5 34.07 -28.21 -18.48
N ASN A 6 34.67 -27.07 -18.82
CA ASN A 6 33.99 -25.76 -18.77
C ASN A 6 32.85 -25.67 -19.79
N TRP A 7 33.00 -26.18 -20.98
CA TRP A 7 31.97 -26.20 -22.01
C TRP A 7 30.78 -27.07 -21.57
N LEU A 8 31.05 -28.27 -21.03
CA LEU A 8 30.02 -29.17 -20.51
C LEU A 8 29.26 -28.55 -19.35
N LEU A 9 29.96 -27.90 -18.42
CA LEU A 9 29.39 -27.19 -17.28
C LEU A 9 28.48 -26.02 -17.75
N HIS A 10 28.90 -25.28 -18.76
CA HIS A 10 28.10 -24.23 -19.37
C HIS A 10 26.82 -24.77 -20.03
N ARG A 11 26.86 -25.92 -20.68
CA ARG A 11 25.71 -26.56 -21.31
C ARG A 11 24.72 -27.10 -20.28
N VAL A 12 25.20 -27.82 -19.26
CA VAL A 12 24.38 -28.35 -18.16
C VAL A 12 23.71 -27.21 -17.39
N LEU A 13 24.48 -26.15 -17.06
CA LEU A 13 23.93 -24.97 -16.43
C LEU A 13 22.93 -24.25 -17.33
N ALA A 14 23.10 -24.31 -18.66
CA ALA A 14 22.19 -23.67 -19.60
C ALA A 14 20.80 -24.33 -19.62
N ILE A 15 20.71 -25.61 -19.46
CA ILE A 15 19.46 -26.38 -19.47
C ILE A 15 18.78 -26.34 -18.09
N TRP A 16 19.58 -26.40 -17.01
CA TRP A 16 19.05 -26.56 -15.66
C TRP A 16 18.76 -25.24 -14.95
N VAL A 17 19.61 -24.20 -15.14
CA VAL A 17 19.52 -22.94 -14.40
C VAL A 17 18.59 -21.96 -15.11
N ARG A 18 17.47 -21.65 -14.46
CA ARG A 18 16.58 -20.53 -14.82
C ARG A 18 16.89 -19.38 -13.90
N TYR A 19 17.19 -18.21 -14.45
CA TYR A 19 17.52 -17.01 -13.69
C TYR A 19 16.67 -15.83 -14.13
N ARG A 20 16.34 -14.97 -13.18
CA ARG A 20 15.79 -13.62 -13.39
C ARG A 20 16.89 -12.62 -13.09
N VAL A 21 16.95 -11.54 -13.86
CA VAL A 21 17.86 -10.42 -13.62
C VAL A 21 17.06 -9.30 -13.00
N LEU A 22 17.61 -8.61 -12.02
CA LEU A 22 17.05 -7.42 -11.39
C LEU A 22 18.09 -6.30 -11.37
N PRO A 23 17.66 -5.03 -11.47
CA PRO A 23 16.33 -4.61 -11.90
C PRO A 23 16.09 -4.87 -13.42
N ASP A 24 14.83 -4.89 -13.83
CA ASP A 24 14.48 -5.25 -15.22
C ASP A 24 14.93 -4.17 -16.25
N ASP A 25 15.15 -2.92 -15.83
CA ASP A 25 15.58 -1.77 -16.64
C ASP A 25 17.11 -1.55 -16.72
N ILE A 26 17.89 -2.41 -16.13
CA ILE A 26 19.37 -2.35 -16.13
C ILE A 26 19.97 -2.11 -17.52
N PRO A 27 19.51 -2.76 -18.61
CA PRO A 27 20.07 -2.50 -19.93
C PRO A 27 20.01 -1.02 -20.34
N VAL A 28 18.93 -0.33 -20.01
CA VAL A 28 18.75 1.09 -20.34
C VAL A 28 19.73 1.96 -19.53
N ARG A 29 19.89 1.67 -18.25
CA ARG A 29 20.79 2.41 -17.34
C ARG A 29 22.28 2.23 -17.70
N MET A 30 22.65 1.09 -18.28
CA MET A 30 24.04 0.77 -18.60
C MET A 30 24.48 1.16 -20.01
N HIS A 31 23.59 1.22 -20.99
CA HIS A 31 23.94 1.51 -22.41
C HIS A 31 24.37 2.97 -22.65
N SER A 32 24.06 3.89 -21.73
CA SER A 32 24.34 5.31 -21.89
C SER A 32 25.75 5.75 -21.44
N ARG A 33 26.62 4.84 -20.95
CA ARG A 33 27.91 5.20 -20.35
C ARG A 33 29.08 4.61 -21.14
N ALA A 34 30.04 5.48 -21.50
CA ALA A 34 31.21 5.15 -22.31
C ALA A 34 32.43 4.68 -21.49
N ALA A 35 32.34 4.56 -20.17
CA ALA A 35 33.45 4.23 -19.28
C ALA A 35 33.82 2.74 -19.30
N ALA A 36 35.04 2.39 -18.90
CA ALA A 36 35.50 1.01 -18.75
C ALA A 36 34.76 0.30 -17.62
N MET A 37 33.94 -0.69 -17.96
CA MET A 37 33.01 -1.36 -17.03
C MET A 37 33.62 -2.66 -16.49
N CYS A 38 33.66 -2.82 -15.15
CA CYS A 38 34.20 -3.99 -14.47
C CYS A 38 33.18 -4.59 -13.49
N TYR A 39 32.81 -5.86 -13.71
CA TYR A 39 31.89 -6.58 -12.84
C TYR A 39 32.60 -7.05 -11.58
N VAL A 40 32.05 -6.76 -10.43
CA VAL A 40 32.55 -7.21 -9.13
C VAL A 40 31.68 -8.35 -8.63
N LEU A 41 32.28 -9.45 -8.21
CA LEU A 41 31.59 -10.58 -7.57
C LEU A 41 32.10 -10.73 -6.13
N GLU A 42 31.19 -10.92 -5.17
CA GLU A 42 31.57 -11.01 -3.75
C GLU A 42 32.54 -12.14 -3.46
N ARG A 43 32.32 -13.33 -4.05
CA ARG A 43 33.13 -14.53 -3.79
C ARG A 43 33.52 -15.25 -5.07
N ARG A 44 34.69 -15.90 -5.05
CA ARG A 44 35.12 -16.72 -6.18
C ARG A 44 34.19 -17.89 -6.42
N SER A 45 33.49 -17.88 -7.56
CA SER A 45 32.54 -18.90 -7.97
C SER A 45 32.46 -19.00 -9.49
N ILE A 46 32.76 -20.17 -10.03
CA ILE A 46 32.70 -20.45 -11.47
C ILE A 46 31.24 -20.44 -11.95
N THR A 47 30.34 -20.97 -11.16
CA THR A 47 28.90 -21.03 -11.48
C THR A 47 28.27 -19.63 -11.52
N ASP A 48 28.62 -18.72 -10.59
CA ASP A 48 28.12 -17.38 -10.57
C ASP A 48 28.61 -16.59 -11.78
N LEU A 49 29.89 -16.73 -12.13
CA LEU A 49 30.48 -16.14 -13.34
C LEU A 49 29.82 -16.67 -14.62
N ALA A 50 29.49 -17.96 -14.68
CA ALA A 50 28.81 -18.56 -15.83
C ALA A 50 27.39 -18.02 -16.00
N VAL A 51 26.66 -17.84 -14.91
CA VAL A 51 25.30 -17.24 -14.92
C VAL A 51 25.40 -15.77 -15.30
N LEU A 52 26.34 -15.00 -14.74
CA LEU A 52 26.59 -13.60 -15.12
C LEU A 52 26.88 -13.48 -16.62
N GLN A 53 27.77 -14.32 -17.16
CA GLN A 53 28.10 -14.29 -18.58
C GLN A 53 26.88 -14.51 -19.48
N ARG A 54 25.97 -15.39 -19.08
CA ARG A 54 24.69 -15.61 -19.80
C ARG A 54 23.75 -14.43 -19.66
N ALA A 55 23.68 -13.83 -18.48
CA ALA A 55 22.88 -12.63 -18.25
C ALA A 55 23.36 -11.47 -19.14
N CYS A 56 24.67 -11.22 -19.19
CA CYS A 56 25.25 -10.18 -20.05
C CYS A 56 24.96 -10.41 -21.53
N VAL A 57 25.06 -11.68 -22.02
CA VAL A 57 24.72 -12.01 -23.42
C VAL A 57 23.25 -11.74 -23.71
N ARG A 58 22.35 -12.15 -22.81
CA ARG A 58 20.91 -11.92 -22.97
C ARG A 58 20.52 -10.44 -22.96
N LEU A 59 21.17 -9.65 -22.11
CA LEU A 59 20.94 -8.21 -21.95
C LEU A 59 21.76 -7.35 -22.90
N LYS A 60 22.56 -7.94 -23.79
CA LYS A 60 23.49 -7.25 -24.72
C LYS A 60 24.51 -6.35 -23.99
N LEU A 61 24.90 -6.72 -22.77
CA LEU A 61 25.91 -6.02 -21.96
C LEU A 61 27.33 -6.53 -22.29
N PRO A 62 28.40 -5.75 -21.98
CA PRO A 62 29.78 -6.20 -22.14
C PRO A 62 30.05 -7.53 -21.43
N ARG A 63 30.77 -8.43 -22.09
CA ARG A 63 31.07 -9.77 -21.52
C ARG A 63 32.09 -9.68 -20.39
N PRO A 64 31.90 -10.30 -19.23
CA PRO A 64 32.83 -10.22 -18.10
C PRO A 64 34.25 -10.67 -18.41
N ARG A 65 34.41 -11.61 -19.33
CA ARG A 65 35.73 -12.14 -19.73
C ARG A 65 36.47 -11.28 -20.77
N LYS A 66 35.88 -10.19 -21.26
CA LYS A 66 36.55 -9.24 -22.16
C LYS A 66 37.70 -8.53 -21.41
N ARG A 67 38.73 -8.09 -22.12
CA ARG A 67 39.78 -7.21 -21.57
C ARG A 67 39.16 -5.85 -21.21
N LEU A 68 39.59 -5.31 -20.07
CA LEU A 68 39.03 -4.07 -19.53
C LEU A 68 39.56 -2.83 -20.22
N LEU A 69 40.89 -2.80 -20.41
CA LEU A 69 41.63 -1.63 -20.91
C LEU A 69 42.33 -1.91 -22.26
N GLY A 70 41.77 -2.73 -23.13
CA GLY A 70 42.39 -3.13 -24.41
C GLY A 70 43.60 -4.06 -24.25
N ASP A 71 44.58 -3.98 -25.15
CA ASP A 71 45.72 -4.90 -25.17
C ASP A 71 46.85 -4.53 -24.19
N ALA A 72 46.79 -3.33 -23.57
CA ALA A 72 47.87 -2.80 -22.71
C ALA A 72 47.96 -3.48 -21.33
N ALA A 73 46.92 -4.15 -20.85
CA ALA A 73 46.95 -4.84 -19.56
C ALA A 73 46.13 -6.12 -19.61
N ASP A 74 46.63 -7.22 -18.97
CA ASP A 74 45.86 -8.50 -18.87
C ASP A 74 44.73 -8.42 -17.82
N LEU A 75 44.11 -7.26 -17.71
CA LEU A 75 42.98 -6.98 -16.82
C LEU A 75 41.67 -7.38 -17.50
N ARG A 76 40.89 -8.26 -16.85
CA ARG A 76 39.56 -8.68 -17.32
C ARG A 76 38.49 -7.78 -16.72
N SER A 77 37.38 -7.65 -17.44
CA SER A 77 36.19 -6.87 -17.00
C SER A 77 35.43 -7.53 -15.84
N PHE A 78 36.10 -8.30 -14.98
CA PHE A 78 35.57 -8.80 -13.73
C PHE A 78 36.65 -9.17 -12.73
N PHE A 79 36.32 -9.09 -11.43
CA PHE A 79 37.15 -9.66 -10.36
C PHE A 79 36.32 -10.17 -9.19
N TYR A 80 36.95 -10.91 -8.28
CA TYR A 80 36.34 -11.44 -7.07
C TYR A 80 36.87 -10.67 -5.86
N LEU A 81 35.98 -10.15 -5.04
CA LEU A 81 36.30 -9.38 -3.85
C LEU A 81 36.91 -10.22 -2.71
N SER A 82 36.55 -11.52 -2.65
CA SER A 82 37.07 -12.45 -1.65
C SER A 82 37.39 -13.81 -2.28
N ARG A 83 38.47 -14.43 -1.84
CA ARG A 83 38.92 -15.75 -2.30
C ARG A 83 39.02 -16.71 -1.09
N PRO A 84 38.73 -18.00 -1.21
CA PRO A 84 39.04 -18.99 -0.18
C PRO A 84 40.56 -19.11 -0.01
N ARG A 85 41.05 -19.20 1.22
CA ARG A 85 42.51 -19.29 1.53
C ARG A 85 43.14 -20.58 1.06
N GLY A 86 42.40 -21.63 0.93
CA GLY A 86 42.90 -22.93 0.45
C GLY A 86 41.82 -23.80 -0.14
N PHE A 87 42.19 -24.99 -0.59
CA PHE A 87 41.27 -25.94 -1.21
C PHE A 87 40.25 -26.52 -0.20
N TRP A 88 40.66 -26.62 1.08
CA TRP A 88 39.91 -27.19 2.19
C TRP A 88 39.55 -26.16 3.27
N ASP A 89 40.14 -24.94 3.21
CA ASP A 89 39.88 -23.89 4.20
C ASP A 89 38.76 -22.97 3.73
N GLU A 90 37.64 -22.97 4.45
CA GLU A 90 36.48 -22.11 4.19
C GLU A 90 36.70 -20.65 4.63
N ARG A 91 37.82 -20.33 5.28
CA ARG A 91 38.15 -18.96 5.67
C ARG A 91 38.45 -18.14 4.41
N LEU A 92 37.73 -17.04 4.31
CA LEU A 92 37.86 -16.10 3.20
C LEU A 92 39.07 -15.19 3.41
N ASP A 93 39.94 -15.10 2.40
CA ASP A 93 40.94 -14.03 2.37
C ASP A 93 40.24 -12.72 2.04
N ARG A 94 40.37 -11.79 2.99
CA ARG A 94 39.77 -10.45 2.91
C ARG A 94 40.76 -9.38 2.44
N ARG A 95 41.97 -9.77 2.03
CA ARG A 95 42.91 -8.84 1.42
C ARG A 95 42.38 -8.31 0.10
N PRO A 96 42.72 -7.07 -0.29
CA PRO A 96 42.35 -6.55 -1.61
C PRO A 96 42.84 -7.49 -2.71
N PRO A 97 42.03 -7.74 -3.74
CA PRO A 97 42.49 -8.58 -4.85
C PRO A 97 43.59 -7.85 -5.67
N PRO A 98 44.64 -8.55 -6.15
CA PRO A 98 45.73 -7.94 -6.92
C PRO A 98 45.27 -7.15 -8.15
N GLN A 99 44.14 -7.55 -8.76
CA GLN A 99 43.51 -6.82 -9.87
C GLN A 99 43.04 -5.42 -9.49
N LEU A 100 42.59 -5.23 -8.23
CA LEU A 100 42.21 -3.91 -7.74
C LEU A 100 43.43 -2.99 -7.64
N ASP A 101 44.58 -3.51 -7.16
CA ASP A 101 45.83 -2.74 -7.09
C ASP A 101 46.31 -2.34 -8.49
N GLN A 102 46.17 -3.22 -9.50
CA GLN A 102 46.49 -2.92 -10.90
C GLN A 102 45.53 -1.87 -11.50
N MET A 103 44.26 -1.91 -11.18
CA MET A 103 43.29 -0.89 -11.62
C MET A 103 43.60 0.45 -10.99
N LEU A 104 43.95 0.49 -9.70
CA LEU A 104 44.36 1.72 -9.02
C LEU A 104 45.64 2.31 -9.63
N ALA A 105 46.63 1.48 -9.96
CA ALA A 105 47.83 1.94 -10.63
C ALA A 105 47.54 2.49 -12.04
N ALA A 106 46.62 1.90 -12.78
CA ALA A 106 46.19 2.42 -14.08
C ALA A 106 45.43 3.77 -13.96
N LEU A 107 44.61 3.97 -12.92
CA LEU A 107 43.98 5.26 -12.65
C LEU A 107 44.98 6.36 -12.28
N ASP A 108 46.04 6.00 -11.56
CA ASP A 108 47.11 6.95 -11.21
C ASP A 108 47.96 7.34 -12.43
N ALA A 109 48.09 6.43 -13.41
CA ALA A 109 48.82 6.68 -14.65
C ALA A 109 48.05 7.52 -15.68
N ASP A 110 46.69 7.47 -15.68
CA ASP A 110 45.87 8.25 -16.59
C ASP A 110 44.77 9.01 -15.83
N PRO A 111 44.87 10.34 -15.71
CA PRO A 111 43.88 11.18 -15.04
C PRO A 111 42.50 11.16 -15.69
N ASN A 112 42.42 10.86 -16.99
CA ASN A 112 41.13 10.82 -17.72
C ASN A 112 40.46 9.46 -17.65
N LEU A 113 41.16 8.41 -17.22
CA LEU A 113 40.60 7.09 -17.05
C LEU A 113 39.70 7.05 -15.84
N ASP A 114 38.48 6.51 -16.00
CA ASP A 114 37.67 6.04 -14.89
C ASP A 114 37.14 4.61 -15.17
N ILE A 115 37.06 3.83 -14.10
CA ILE A 115 36.59 2.46 -14.16
C ILE A 115 35.30 2.37 -13.35
N GLU A 116 34.23 1.98 -14.01
CA GLU A 116 32.94 1.78 -13.36
C GLU A 116 32.82 0.36 -12.82
N PHE A 117 32.64 0.21 -11.53
CA PHE A 117 32.37 -1.06 -10.87
C PHE A 117 30.88 -1.35 -10.90
N VAL A 118 30.51 -2.51 -11.43
CA VAL A 118 29.16 -3.04 -11.39
C VAL A 118 29.13 -4.18 -10.36
N PRO A 119 28.64 -3.94 -9.15
CA PRO A 119 28.48 -5.02 -8.17
C PRO A 119 27.45 -6.04 -8.66
N VAL A 120 27.79 -7.34 -8.57
CA VAL A 120 26.93 -8.43 -9.03
C VAL A 120 26.73 -9.43 -7.93
N ALA A 121 25.47 -9.64 -7.54
CA ALA A 121 25.08 -10.66 -6.59
C ALA A 121 24.29 -11.78 -7.30
N VAL A 122 24.69 -13.03 -7.08
CA VAL A 122 23.99 -14.22 -7.59
C VAL A 122 23.46 -15.02 -6.41
N TYR A 123 22.13 -15.00 -6.27
CA TYR A 123 21.43 -15.72 -5.21
C TYR A 123 20.88 -17.05 -5.73
N TRP A 124 21.45 -18.16 -5.25
CA TRP A 124 20.98 -19.52 -5.56
C TRP A 124 19.87 -19.94 -4.62
N GLY A 125 18.63 -19.55 -4.92
CA GLY A 125 17.53 -19.61 -3.98
C GLY A 125 17.63 -18.51 -2.91
N ARG A 126 16.53 -18.24 -2.23
CA ARG A 126 16.42 -17.16 -1.24
C ARG A 126 16.41 -17.65 0.21
N ALA A 127 16.91 -18.88 0.46
CA ALA A 127 16.92 -19.44 1.81
C ALA A 127 18.05 -18.82 2.64
N PRO A 128 17.78 -18.29 3.86
CA PRO A 128 18.81 -17.93 4.81
C PRO A 128 19.71 -19.13 5.14
N GLN A 129 20.98 -18.90 5.38
CA GLN A 129 22.00 -19.96 5.52
C GLN A 129 21.70 -21.01 6.59
N ARG A 130 20.80 -20.74 7.55
CA ARG A 130 20.46 -21.66 8.66
C ARG A 130 19.27 -22.59 8.42
N GLU A 131 18.41 -22.35 7.45
CA GLU A 131 17.33 -23.32 7.11
C GLU A 131 17.82 -24.57 6.36
N ALA A 132 19.07 -24.62 5.96
CA ALA A 132 19.70 -25.85 5.48
C ALA A 132 19.81 -26.96 6.55
N SER A 133 19.23 -26.78 7.72
CA SER A 133 19.34 -27.65 8.90
C SER A 133 18.72 -29.03 8.69
N TRP A 134 17.61 -29.17 7.94
CA TRP A 134 17.02 -30.48 7.65
C TRP A 134 17.89 -31.33 6.72
N PHE A 135 18.48 -30.70 5.70
CA PHE A 135 19.47 -31.36 4.84
C PHE A 135 20.81 -31.61 5.56
N ARG A 136 21.19 -30.76 6.55
CA ARG A 136 22.33 -31.07 7.41
C ARG A 136 22.09 -32.27 8.30
N LEU A 137 20.87 -32.48 8.81
CA LEU A 137 20.54 -33.66 9.60
C LEU A 137 20.59 -34.95 8.74
N MET A 138 20.11 -34.90 7.50
CA MET A 138 20.19 -36.04 6.58
C MET A 138 21.62 -36.36 6.10
N LEU A 139 22.52 -35.36 6.15
CA LEU A 139 23.94 -35.51 5.71
C LEU A 139 24.92 -35.53 6.87
N SER A 140 24.51 -35.32 8.13
CA SER A 140 25.38 -35.27 9.32
C SER A 140 25.48 -36.59 10.07
N GLU A 141 24.76 -37.63 9.68
CA GLU A 141 24.94 -38.99 10.23
C GLU A 141 26.12 -39.76 9.61
N GLY A 142 26.95 -39.13 8.80
CA GLY A 142 28.19 -39.66 8.31
C GLY A 142 29.35 -38.68 8.51
N ASN A 143 30.36 -39.05 9.27
CA ASN A 143 31.64 -38.36 9.51
C ASN A 143 32.35 -37.99 8.19
N GLY A 144 31.94 -36.89 7.55
CA GLY A 144 32.59 -36.35 6.35
C GLY A 144 32.15 -34.92 6.08
N ALA A 145 33.04 -33.95 6.33
CA ALA A 145 32.87 -32.57 5.94
C ALA A 145 32.71 -32.50 4.41
N LEU A 146 31.48 -32.33 3.91
CA LEU A 146 31.22 -32.02 2.52
C LEU A 146 31.97 -30.76 2.14
N THR A 147 32.88 -30.87 1.15
CA THR A 147 33.62 -29.74 0.63
C THR A 147 32.69 -28.62 0.16
N SER A 148 33.12 -27.38 0.28
CA SER A 148 32.34 -26.18 -0.14
C SER A 148 31.85 -26.28 -1.60
N ARG A 149 32.54 -27.06 -2.44
CA ARG A 149 32.17 -27.34 -3.83
C ARG A 149 30.99 -28.30 -3.96
N ALA A 150 30.96 -29.39 -3.18
CA ALA A 150 29.84 -30.32 -3.16
C ALA A 150 28.56 -29.62 -2.64
N ARG A 151 28.71 -28.79 -1.62
CA ARG A 151 27.63 -27.95 -1.09
C ARG A 151 27.10 -26.97 -2.16
N LYS A 152 27.99 -26.32 -2.92
CA LYS A 152 27.62 -25.44 -4.02
C LYS A 152 26.94 -26.19 -5.16
N PHE A 153 27.43 -27.39 -5.50
CA PHE A 153 26.81 -28.27 -6.50
C PHE A 153 25.37 -28.65 -6.10
N LEU A 154 25.16 -29.07 -4.85
CA LEU A 154 23.81 -29.35 -4.33
C LEU A 154 22.94 -28.09 -4.34
N GLN A 155 23.48 -26.94 -3.97
CA GLN A 155 22.77 -25.66 -4.04
C GLN A 155 22.32 -25.32 -5.47
N VAL A 156 23.18 -25.55 -6.48
CA VAL A 156 22.84 -25.37 -7.90
C VAL A 156 21.80 -26.39 -8.35
N LEU A 157 21.95 -27.66 -7.94
CA LEU A 157 21.01 -28.72 -8.30
C LEU A 157 19.59 -28.47 -7.76
N PHE A 158 19.48 -28.09 -6.50
CA PHE A 158 18.17 -27.88 -5.87
C PHE A 158 17.57 -26.49 -6.10
N ASN A 159 18.39 -25.47 -6.25
CA ASN A 159 17.96 -24.07 -6.36
C ASN A 159 18.23 -23.43 -7.74
N GLY A 160 18.83 -24.15 -8.68
CA GLY A 160 19.21 -23.60 -9.99
C GLY A 160 18.04 -23.06 -10.81
N ARG A 161 16.83 -23.56 -10.58
CA ARG A 161 15.60 -23.07 -11.25
C ARG A 161 15.02 -21.79 -10.62
N ASN A 162 15.59 -21.33 -9.51
CA ASN A 162 15.15 -20.12 -8.82
C ASN A 162 16.38 -19.24 -8.48
N THR A 163 17.16 -18.93 -9.50
CA THR A 163 18.36 -18.10 -9.37
C THR A 163 18.00 -16.66 -9.67
N LEU A 164 18.44 -15.75 -8.80
CA LEU A 164 18.32 -14.32 -8.99
C LEU A 164 19.70 -13.74 -9.26
N VAL A 165 19.82 -12.95 -10.32
CA VAL A 165 21.04 -12.18 -10.63
C VAL A 165 20.71 -10.71 -10.44
N GLU A 166 21.35 -10.09 -9.49
CA GLU A 166 21.22 -8.66 -9.23
C GLU A 166 22.43 -7.93 -9.77
N LEU A 167 22.19 -6.97 -10.64
CA LEU A 167 23.19 -6.07 -11.19
C LEU A 167 22.90 -4.68 -10.61
N GLU A 168 23.87 -4.13 -9.88
CA GLU A 168 23.73 -2.83 -9.26
C GLU A 168 24.12 -1.71 -10.23
N GLU A 169 23.79 -0.49 -9.84
CA GLU A 169 24.23 0.69 -10.60
C GLU A 169 25.75 0.78 -10.63
N PRO A 170 26.34 1.18 -11.77
CA PRO A 170 27.76 1.38 -11.90
C PRO A 170 28.28 2.44 -10.93
N ILE A 171 29.32 2.12 -10.19
CA ILE A 171 29.96 3.00 -9.20
C ILE A 171 31.35 3.37 -9.74
N SER A 172 31.62 4.68 -9.88
CA SER A 172 32.95 5.16 -10.28
C SER A 172 34.01 4.75 -9.24
N LEU A 173 35.10 4.14 -9.69
CA LEU A 173 36.21 3.79 -8.81
C LEU A 173 36.81 5.04 -8.17
N ARG A 174 36.87 6.15 -8.91
CA ARG A 174 37.36 7.44 -8.38
C ARG A 174 36.53 7.92 -7.20
N SER A 175 35.19 7.75 -7.25
CA SER A 175 34.32 8.17 -6.15
C SER A 175 34.52 7.37 -4.86
N LEU A 176 35.06 6.16 -4.94
CA LEU A 176 35.35 5.29 -3.80
C LEU A 176 36.73 5.55 -3.13
N LEU A 177 37.61 6.35 -3.75
CA LEU A 177 38.98 6.49 -3.27
C LEU A 177 39.10 7.39 -2.03
N GLY A 178 38.40 8.53 -1.98
CA GLY A 178 38.57 9.53 -0.92
C GLY A 178 39.95 10.14 -0.93
N ASP A 179 40.31 10.87 0.14
CA ASP A 179 41.55 11.65 0.26
C ASP A 179 42.80 10.85 0.73
N GLU A 180 42.70 9.53 0.81
CA GLU A 180 43.77 8.70 1.35
C GLU A 180 44.91 8.50 0.34
N THR A 181 46.16 8.62 0.82
CA THR A 181 47.37 8.36 0.04
C THR A 181 47.91 6.97 0.29
N GLY A 182 48.32 6.28 -0.79
CA GLY A 182 48.91 4.95 -0.76
C GLY A 182 48.00 3.85 -1.31
N LEU A 183 48.48 3.11 -2.32
CA LEU A 183 47.77 2.09 -3.07
C LEU A 183 47.13 1.03 -2.16
N SER A 184 47.86 0.49 -1.17
CA SER A 184 47.31 -0.57 -0.29
C SER A 184 46.22 -0.11 0.67
N VAL A 185 46.21 1.19 1.05
CA VAL A 185 45.19 1.78 1.93
C VAL A 185 43.94 2.03 1.12
N ARG A 186 44.09 2.62 -0.07
CA ARG A 186 43.01 2.87 -1.04
C ARG A 186 42.32 1.57 -1.44
N GLY A 187 43.09 0.51 -1.78
CA GLY A 187 42.54 -0.81 -2.09
C GLY A 187 41.74 -1.43 -0.94
N ARG A 188 42.20 -1.29 0.31
CA ARG A 188 41.47 -1.75 1.50
C ARG A 188 40.18 -0.98 1.72
N ARG A 189 40.19 0.34 1.49
CA ARG A 189 38.97 1.19 1.59
C ARG A 189 37.92 0.77 0.58
N VAL A 190 38.29 0.71 -0.71
CA VAL A 190 37.39 0.28 -1.80
C VAL A 190 36.82 -1.11 -1.52
N ALA A 191 37.68 -2.07 -1.13
CA ALA A 191 37.21 -3.42 -0.80
C ALA A 191 36.27 -3.45 0.44
N ARG A 192 36.44 -2.55 1.40
CA ARG A 192 35.57 -2.42 2.58
C ARG A 192 34.22 -1.83 2.18
N SER A 193 34.20 -0.76 1.39
CA SER A 193 32.98 -0.11 0.88
C SER A 193 32.14 -1.10 0.07
N LEU A 194 32.74 -1.83 -0.86
CA LEU A 194 32.06 -2.84 -1.66
C LEU A 194 31.49 -3.98 -0.79
N ARG A 195 32.21 -4.43 0.25
CA ARG A 195 31.67 -5.47 1.18
C ARG A 195 30.50 -4.94 1.99
N GLY A 196 30.55 -3.68 2.41
CA GLY A 196 29.43 -3.00 3.07
C GLY A 196 28.18 -3.02 2.19
N LEU A 197 28.34 -2.64 0.92
CA LEU A 197 27.28 -2.67 -0.09
C LEU A 197 26.68 -4.08 -0.23
N TYR A 198 27.52 -5.12 -0.42
CA TYR A 198 27.02 -6.49 -0.51
C TYR A 198 26.29 -6.97 0.75
N ALA A 199 26.73 -6.52 1.93
CA ALA A 199 26.05 -6.88 3.18
C ALA A 199 24.66 -6.23 3.27
N GLN A 200 24.53 -4.97 2.85
CA GLN A 200 23.26 -4.24 2.80
C GLN A 200 22.29 -4.89 1.79
N HIS A 201 22.74 -5.13 0.56
CA HIS A 201 21.91 -5.77 -0.47
C HIS A 201 21.46 -7.18 -0.08
N ARG A 202 22.37 -7.95 0.51
CA ARG A 202 22.03 -9.29 1.01
C ARG A 202 20.96 -9.23 2.09
N ALA A 203 21.06 -8.28 3.03
CA ALA A 203 20.05 -8.09 4.08
C ALA A 203 18.69 -7.71 3.49
N ALA A 204 18.67 -6.84 2.46
CA ALA A 204 17.45 -6.42 1.79
C ALA A 204 16.79 -7.55 0.98
N ARG A 205 17.57 -8.42 0.32
CA ARG A 205 17.05 -9.47 -0.59
C ARG A 205 16.78 -10.83 0.07
N ILE A 206 17.61 -11.24 1.00
CA ILE A 206 17.45 -12.54 1.70
C ILE A 206 16.63 -12.37 2.97
N GLY A 207 16.60 -11.17 3.52
CA GLY A 207 16.04 -10.89 4.83
C GLY A 207 16.98 -11.31 5.99
N PRO A 208 16.61 -11.00 7.21
CA PRO A 208 17.37 -11.34 8.39
C PRO A 208 17.35 -12.84 8.71
N ASP A 209 18.29 -13.28 9.53
CA ASP A 209 18.42 -14.69 9.97
C ASP A 209 17.16 -15.15 10.72
N LEU A 210 16.43 -16.08 10.12
CA LEU A 210 15.20 -16.65 10.69
C LEU A 210 15.54 -17.55 11.88
N SER A 211 15.56 -16.97 13.08
CA SER A 211 15.65 -17.77 14.30
C SER A 211 14.39 -18.60 14.47
N HIS A 212 14.55 -19.88 14.85
CA HIS A 212 13.41 -20.73 15.18
C HIS A 212 12.47 -20.03 16.17
N ARG A 213 11.15 -20.14 15.94
CA ARG A 213 10.08 -19.62 16.81
C ARG A 213 10.38 -19.86 18.30
N ARG A 214 10.84 -21.08 18.67
CA ARG A 214 11.22 -21.42 20.05
C ARG A 214 12.31 -20.51 20.61
N THR A 215 13.30 -20.15 19.81
CA THR A 215 14.39 -19.26 20.23
C THR A 215 13.88 -17.84 20.49
N ILE A 216 12.98 -17.33 19.63
CA ILE A 216 12.37 -16.01 19.82
C ILE A 216 11.55 -16.00 21.11
N VAL A 217 10.65 -16.97 21.27
CA VAL A 217 9.78 -17.10 22.44
C VAL A 217 10.61 -17.22 23.73
N THR A 218 11.61 -18.12 23.77
CA THR A 218 12.46 -18.31 24.95
C THR A 218 13.24 -17.06 25.32
N ARG A 219 13.81 -16.35 24.33
CA ARG A 219 14.56 -15.10 24.57
C ARG A 219 13.64 -14.00 25.07
N MET A 220 12.43 -13.88 24.51
CA MET A 220 11.44 -12.90 24.89
C MET A 220 10.97 -13.10 26.35
N LEU A 221 10.67 -14.32 26.76
CA LEU A 221 10.25 -14.64 28.12
C LEU A 221 11.34 -14.32 29.17
N ARG A 222 12.60 -14.24 28.76
CA ARG A 222 13.73 -13.86 29.64
C ARG A 222 13.92 -12.35 29.78
N LYS A 223 13.28 -11.51 28.93
CA LYS A 223 13.39 -10.04 29.00
C LYS A 223 12.80 -9.52 30.32
N ARG A 224 13.48 -8.51 30.94
CA ARG A 224 13.11 -7.95 32.24
C ARG A 224 11.64 -7.49 32.31
N ALA A 225 11.17 -6.82 31.26
CA ALA A 225 9.80 -6.32 31.22
C ALA A 225 8.75 -7.45 31.26
N VAL A 226 8.98 -8.59 30.58
CA VAL A 226 8.05 -9.74 30.63
C VAL A 226 8.07 -10.36 32.05
N ARG A 227 9.22 -10.44 32.69
CA ARG A 227 9.32 -10.93 34.08
C ARG A 227 8.60 -10.01 35.06
N ALA A 228 8.70 -8.68 34.89
CA ALA A 228 7.97 -7.71 35.67
C ALA A 228 6.45 -7.85 35.50
N ALA A 229 5.98 -7.98 34.25
CA ALA A 229 4.57 -8.23 33.96
C ALA A 229 4.06 -9.56 34.53
N VAL A 230 4.88 -10.62 34.49
CA VAL A 230 4.57 -11.90 35.20
C VAL A 230 4.41 -11.69 36.71
N ALA A 231 5.30 -10.92 37.34
CA ALA A 231 5.20 -10.63 38.78
C ALA A 231 3.96 -9.78 39.11
N GLN A 232 3.55 -8.88 38.22
CA GLN A 232 2.32 -8.11 38.33
C GLN A 232 1.08 -9.02 38.21
N GLU A 233 1.02 -9.86 37.18
CA GLU A 233 -0.07 -10.83 36.97
C GLU A 233 -0.25 -11.80 38.15
N MET A 234 0.88 -12.21 38.77
CA MET A 234 0.85 -13.02 39.99
C MET A 234 0.13 -12.30 41.16
N ARG A 235 0.40 -10.99 41.32
CA ARG A 235 -0.23 -10.18 42.37
C ARG A 235 -1.71 -9.91 42.11
N GLU A 236 -2.03 -9.54 40.87
CA GLU A 236 -3.40 -9.17 40.50
C GLU A 236 -4.36 -10.37 40.50
N LYS A 237 -3.89 -11.54 40.09
CA LYS A 237 -4.73 -12.74 39.93
C LYS A 237 -4.41 -13.85 40.95
N SER A 238 -3.61 -13.58 41.95
CA SER A 238 -3.18 -14.57 42.95
C SER A 238 -2.66 -15.87 42.34
N LEU A 239 -1.91 -15.79 41.23
CA LEU A 239 -1.38 -16.95 40.52
C LEU A 239 0.00 -17.35 41.05
N SER A 240 0.29 -18.67 41.03
CA SER A 240 1.66 -19.12 41.26
C SER A 240 2.59 -18.67 40.14
N ARG A 241 3.88 -18.48 40.46
CA ARG A 241 4.90 -18.07 39.44
C ARG A 241 4.93 -19.01 38.22
N ARG A 242 4.77 -20.32 38.49
CA ARG A 242 4.72 -21.33 37.40
C ARG A 242 3.53 -21.11 36.50
N MET A 243 2.35 -20.83 37.03
CA MET A 243 1.14 -20.59 36.24
C MET A 243 1.23 -19.29 35.42
N ALA A 244 1.72 -18.20 36.01
CA ALA A 244 1.90 -16.94 35.32
C ALA A 244 2.95 -17.04 34.20
N LEU A 245 4.06 -17.77 34.41
CA LEU A 245 5.04 -18.05 33.34
C LEU A 245 4.48 -18.94 32.24
N LEU A 246 3.68 -19.95 32.55
CA LEU A 246 3.00 -20.79 31.57
C LEU A 246 2.00 -19.95 30.74
N GLN A 247 1.31 -19.02 31.38
CA GLN A 247 0.40 -18.11 30.68
C GLN A 247 1.15 -17.16 29.74
N ALA A 248 2.28 -16.58 30.17
CA ALA A 248 3.14 -15.78 29.31
C ALA A 248 3.67 -16.58 28.11
N ALA A 249 4.07 -17.83 28.31
CA ALA A 249 4.53 -18.74 27.28
C ALA A 249 3.40 -19.05 26.27
N ARG A 250 2.18 -19.33 26.77
CA ARG A 250 0.99 -19.53 25.89
C ARG A 250 0.69 -18.31 25.06
N TYR A 251 0.75 -17.10 25.64
CA TYR A 251 0.57 -15.87 24.87
C TYR A 251 1.64 -15.69 23.80
N ALA A 252 2.90 -15.95 24.15
CA ALA A 252 4.00 -15.89 23.22
C ALA A 252 3.85 -16.88 22.04
N GLU A 253 3.39 -18.10 22.34
CA GLU A 253 3.09 -19.11 21.31
C GLU A 253 1.84 -18.77 20.51
N GLU A 254 0.83 -18.15 21.11
CA GLU A 254 -0.35 -17.66 20.40
C GLU A 254 0.03 -16.60 19.38
N ILE A 255 0.91 -15.66 19.75
CA ILE A 255 1.33 -14.52 18.93
C ILE A 255 2.31 -14.96 17.84
N ALA A 256 3.37 -15.69 18.19
CA ALA A 256 4.54 -15.84 17.34
C ALA A 256 4.30 -16.55 16.00
N ALA A 257 4.82 -15.97 14.91
CA ALA A 257 4.93 -16.61 13.60
C ALA A 257 5.88 -17.85 13.65
N ASN A 258 5.73 -18.72 12.68
CA ASN A 258 6.59 -19.89 12.48
C ASN A 258 7.02 -19.98 11.01
N TYR A 259 7.67 -18.92 10.54
CA TYR A 259 8.02 -18.73 9.14
C TYR A 259 8.79 -19.93 8.57
N SER A 260 8.36 -20.40 7.39
CA SER A 260 9.01 -21.49 6.66
C SER A 260 9.26 -21.09 5.22
N HIS A 261 10.51 -21.00 4.85
CA HIS A 261 10.91 -20.61 3.50
C HIS A 261 10.48 -21.64 2.44
N ALA A 262 10.51 -22.92 2.80
CA ALA A 262 10.03 -23.99 1.92
C ALA A 262 8.52 -23.86 1.63
N PHE A 263 7.75 -23.49 2.66
CA PHE A 263 6.31 -23.24 2.52
C PHE A 263 6.03 -21.98 1.67
N VAL A 264 6.76 -20.90 1.87
CA VAL A 264 6.63 -19.68 1.06
C VAL A 264 6.91 -19.96 -0.41
N ARG A 265 7.91 -20.78 -0.73
CA ARG A 265 8.20 -21.21 -2.11
C ARG A 265 7.10 -22.09 -2.71
N PHE A 266 6.48 -22.93 -1.91
CA PHE A 266 5.31 -23.69 -2.33
C PHE A 266 4.14 -22.75 -2.62
N LEU A 267 3.86 -21.81 -1.71
CA LEU A 267 2.80 -20.82 -1.88
C LEU A 267 3.03 -19.95 -3.11
N GLU A 268 4.26 -19.51 -3.38
CA GLU A 268 4.55 -18.72 -4.58
C GLU A 268 4.10 -19.42 -5.85
N ARG A 269 4.40 -20.72 -5.99
CA ARG A 269 3.98 -21.50 -7.16
C ARG A 269 2.47 -21.68 -7.23
N LEU A 270 1.85 -21.98 -6.08
CA LEU A 270 0.40 -22.13 -5.97
C LEU A 270 -0.30 -20.82 -6.31
N LEU A 271 0.18 -19.69 -5.76
CA LEU A 271 -0.38 -18.37 -6.00
C LEU A 271 -0.14 -17.92 -7.44
N THR A 272 1.01 -18.19 -8.04
CA THR A 272 1.24 -17.91 -9.47
C THR A 272 0.20 -18.64 -10.35
N TRP A 273 -0.06 -19.92 -10.08
CA TRP A 273 -1.10 -20.66 -10.78
C TRP A 273 -2.49 -20.06 -10.53
N LEU A 274 -2.79 -19.73 -9.27
CA LEU A 274 -4.07 -19.18 -8.86
C LEU A 274 -4.34 -17.82 -9.49
N TRP A 275 -3.38 -16.90 -9.44
CA TRP A 275 -3.52 -15.55 -9.99
C TRP A 275 -3.68 -15.57 -11.51
N ASN A 276 -2.92 -16.39 -12.21
CA ASN A 276 -3.07 -16.59 -13.67
C ASN A 276 -4.39 -17.27 -14.06
N ARG A 277 -5.04 -17.93 -13.10
CA ARG A 277 -6.35 -18.57 -13.35
C ARG A 277 -7.53 -17.66 -13.02
N LEU A 278 -7.40 -16.84 -11.98
CA LEU A 278 -8.45 -15.93 -11.49
C LEU A 278 -8.44 -14.60 -12.23
N TYR A 279 -7.27 -14.04 -12.43
CA TYR A 279 -7.11 -12.69 -12.97
C TYR A 279 -6.41 -12.70 -14.33
N ASP A 280 -6.70 -11.69 -15.14
CA ASP A 280 -6.01 -11.45 -16.42
C ASP A 280 -4.61 -10.82 -16.20
N GLY A 281 -4.09 -10.92 -15.00
CA GLY A 281 -2.76 -10.49 -14.57
C GLY A 281 -2.80 -9.67 -13.29
N VAL A 282 -1.61 -9.54 -12.67
CA VAL A 282 -1.34 -8.65 -11.53
C VAL A 282 -0.53 -7.48 -12.05
N ALA A 283 -1.16 -6.31 -12.15
CA ALA A 283 -0.48 -5.08 -12.50
C ALA A 283 0.14 -4.47 -11.24
N THR A 284 1.42 -4.08 -11.31
CA THR A 284 2.13 -3.48 -10.18
C THR A 284 2.62 -2.09 -10.57
N GLY A 285 2.29 -1.08 -9.74
CA GLY A 285 2.74 0.28 -9.91
C GLY A 285 3.80 0.68 -8.88
N HIS A 286 4.77 1.47 -9.30
CA HIS A 286 5.79 2.13 -8.45
C HIS A 286 6.67 1.16 -7.64
N LEU A 287 7.04 0.01 -8.22
CA LEU A 287 7.92 -0.97 -7.58
C LEU A 287 9.33 -0.43 -7.30
N GLU A 288 9.79 0.55 -8.07
CA GLU A 288 11.04 1.30 -7.85
C GLU A 288 11.09 1.95 -6.47
N THR A 289 9.94 2.29 -5.89
CA THR A 289 9.85 2.78 -4.52
C THR A 289 10.39 1.77 -3.52
N LEU A 290 10.07 0.48 -3.71
CA LEU A 290 10.56 -0.58 -2.83
C LEU A 290 12.08 -0.75 -2.96
N GLU A 291 12.63 -0.63 -4.16
CA GLU A 291 14.09 -0.67 -4.38
C GLU A 291 14.80 0.44 -3.62
N ARG A 292 14.24 1.65 -3.66
CA ARG A 292 14.78 2.83 -2.98
C ARG A 292 14.78 2.70 -1.46
N VAL A 293 13.71 2.14 -0.87
CA VAL A 293 13.54 2.10 0.60
C VAL A 293 13.99 0.79 1.25
N ALA A 294 14.19 -0.29 0.51
CA ALA A 294 14.53 -1.59 1.10
C ALA A 294 15.94 -1.65 1.69
N GLN A 295 16.83 -0.75 1.26
CA GLN A 295 18.21 -0.74 1.73
C GLN A 295 18.35 0.07 3.02
N GLY A 296 18.84 -0.55 4.07
CA GLY A 296 19.15 0.11 5.34
C GLY A 296 17.95 0.40 6.24
N ASN A 297 16.74 0.33 5.72
CA ASN A 297 15.51 0.61 6.47
C ASN A 297 14.76 -0.66 6.87
N GLU A 298 13.91 -0.50 7.86
CA GLU A 298 12.89 -1.47 8.21
C GLU A 298 11.55 -1.04 7.62
N ILE A 299 10.97 -1.91 6.78
CA ILE A 299 9.75 -1.56 6.06
C ILE A 299 8.52 -2.06 6.81
N VAL A 300 7.57 -1.17 7.02
CA VAL A 300 6.23 -1.46 7.49
C VAL A 300 5.25 -1.24 6.35
N TYR A 301 4.77 -2.32 5.76
CA TYR A 301 3.74 -2.25 4.72
C TYR A 301 2.39 -1.96 5.35
N VAL A 302 1.72 -0.93 4.86
CA VAL A 302 0.40 -0.52 5.35
C VAL A 302 -0.58 -0.44 4.19
N PRO A 303 -1.16 -1.59 3.79
CA PRO A 303 -2.11 -1.65 2.70
C PRO A 303 -3.51 -1.21 3.11
N CYS A 304 -4.31 -0.73 2.13
CA CYS A 304 -5.76 -0.70 2.26
C CYS A 304 -6.30 -2.13 2.32
N HIS A 305 -7.47 -2.32 2.96
CA HIS A 305 -8.03 -3.66 3.13
C HIS A 305 -9.36 -3.83 2.39
N ARG A 306 -9.34 -4.55 1.29
CA ARG A 306 -10.48 -4.72 0.37
C ARG A 306 -10.97 -6.16 0.28
N SER A 307 -10.04 -7.12 0.33
CA SER A 307 -10.31 -8.54 0.14
C SER A 307 -9.47 -9.41 1.09
N HIS A 308 -9.92 -10.63 1.35
CA HIS A 308 -9.08 -11.63 2.00
C HIS A 308 -7.87 -12.06 1.15
N MET A 309 -7.82 -11.66 -0.11
CA MET A 309 -6.70 -11.93 -1.00
C MET A 309 -5.54 -10.93 -0.83
N ASP A 310 -5.78 -9.77 -0.22
CA ASP A 310 -4.82 -8.66 -0.14
C ASP A 310 -3.46 -9.08 0.41
N TYR A 311 -3.43 -9.71 1.58
CA TYR A 311 -2.18 -10.13 2.21
C TYR A 311 -1.43 -11.23 1.43
N LEU A 312 -2.15 -12.11 0.74
CA LEU A 312 -1.54 -13.12 -0.13
C LEU A 312 -0.96 -12.47 -1.39
N LEU A 313 -1.69 -11.50 -1.94
CA LEU A 313 -1.31 -10.79 -3.15
C LEU A 313 -0.08 -9.91 -2.90
N LEU A 314 -0.05 -9.14 -1.79
CA LEU A 314 1.11 -8.32 -1.43
C LEU A 314 2.34 -9.19 -1.17
N SER A 315 2.18 -10.24 -0.37
CA SER A 315 3.26 -11.21 -0.12
C SER A 315 3.81 -11.82 -1.40
N TYR A 316 2.93 -12.15 -2.35
CA TYR A 316 3.31 -12.68 -3.67
C TYR A 316 4.09 -11.64 -4.48
N VAL A 317 3.58 -10.41 -4.59
CA VAL A 317 4.23 -9.32 -5.33
C VAL A 317 5.61 -9.03 -4.76
N ILE A 318 5.74 -8.88 -3.44
CA ILE A 318 7.02 -8.63 -2.77
C ILE A 318 7.99 -9.78 -3.04
N TYR A 319 7.53 -11.03 -2.87
CA TYR A 319 8.40 -12.20 -3.04
C TYR A 319 8.85 -12.39 -4.49
N VAL A 320 7.98 -12.24 -5.47
CA VAL A 320 8.35 -12.37 -6.89
C VAL A 320 9.34 -11.29 -7.31
N ASN A 321 9.25 -10.09 -6.73
CA ASN A 321 10.18 -8.98 -6.99
C ASN A 321 11.48 -9.04 -6.16
N GLY A 322 11.74 -10.14 -5.50
CA GLY A 322 13.05 -10.39 -4.92
C GLY A 322 13.21 -10.06 -3.45
N TYR A 323 12.14 -9.65 -2.76
CA TYR A 323 12.19 -9.27 -1.37
C TYR A 323 11.62 -10.36 -0.44
N PRO A 324 12.01 -10.39 0.84
CA PRO A 324 11.44 -11.32 1.80
C PRO A 324 9.97 -10.99 2.08
N VAL A 325 9.17 -12.03 2.28
CA VAL A 325 7.76 -11.87 2.70
C VAL A 325 7.71 -11.23 4.08
N PRO A 326 6.86 -10.19 4.30
CA PRO A 326 6.73 -9.55 5.59
C PRO A 326 6.11 -10.46 6.66
N HIS A 327 6.32 -10.11 7.92
CA HIS A 327 5.54 -10.65 9.02
C HIS A 327 4.17 -9.98 9.07
N ILE A 328 3.09 -10.75 8.89
CA ILE A 328 1.73 -10.25 8.70
C ILE A 328 0.96 -10.29 10.01
N ALA A 329 0.43 -9.16 10.46
CA ALA A 329 -0.46 -9.09 11.61
C ALA A 329 -1.86 -9.63 11.25
N ALA A 330 -2.20 -10.81 11.75
CA ALA A 330 -3.48 -11.47 11.50
C ALA A 330 -4.37 -11.46 12.75
N GLY A 331 -5.67 -11.28 12.57
CA GLY A 331 -6.62 -11.39 13.68
C GLY A 331 -6.68 -12.80 14.25
N ILE A 332 -6.82 -12.91 15.59
CA ILE A 332 -6.86 -14.19 16.32
C ILE A 332 -7.98 -15.13 15.81
N ASN A 333 -9.04 -14.58 15.22
CA ASN A 333 -10.13 -15.36 14.62
C ASN A 333 -9.68 -16.27 13.45
N LEU A 334 -8.53 -15.96 12.83
CA LEU A 334 -7.92 -16.76 11.76
C LEU A 334 -7.01 -17.88 12.32
N ASN A 335 -6.77 -17.92 13.64
CA ASN A 335 -5.93 -18.91 14.29
C ASN A 335 -6.65 -20.26 14.49
N LEU A 336 -7.21 -20.80 13.43
CA LEU A 336 -7.81 -22.13 13.41
C LEU A 336 -6.73 -23.21 13.35
N PRO A 337 -6.97 -24.44 13.81
CA PRO A 337 -5.96 -25.50 13.97
C PRO A 337 -5.08 -25.74 12.71
N ILE A 338 -5.69 -25.81 11.52
CA ILE A 338 -4.98 -26.05 10.25
C ILE A 338 -4.59 -24.72 9.61
N VAL A 339 -5.56 -23.81 9.44
CA VAL A 339 -5.35 -22.52 8.76
C VAL A 339 -4.35 -21.66 9.50
N GLY A 340 -4.45 -21.56 10.82
CA GLY A 340 -3.51 -20.81 11.65
C GLY A 340 -2.07 -21.34 11.56
N ARG A 341 -1.89 -22.65 11.42
CA ARG A 341 -0.56 -23.23 11.20
C ARG A 341 0.01 -22.84 9.84
N LEU A 342 -0.78 -22.92 8.78
CA LEU A 342 -0.37 -22.53 7.43
C LEU A 342 -0.04 -21.03 7.35
N LEU A 343 -0.90 -20.19 7.92
CA LEU A 343 -0.66 -18.74 7.98
C LEU A 343 0.64 -18.41 8.74
N ARG A 344 0.91 -19.09 9.88
CA ARG A 344 2.20 -18.92 10.61
C ARG A 344 3.41 -19.30 9.76
N MET A 345 3.30 -20.38 8.98
CA MET A 345 4.37 -20.80 8.08
C MET A 345 4.60 -19.78 6.95
N GLY A 346 3.58 -19.04 6.57
CA GLY A 346 3.66 -17.92 5.62
C GLY A 346 4.10 -16.59 6.24
N GLY A 347 4.38 -16.52 7.54
CA GLY A 347 4.84 -15.31 8.21
C GLY A 347 3.81 -14.63 9.10
N ALA A 348 2.57 -15.11 9.18
CA ALA A 348 1.54 -14.47 10.01
C ALA A 348 1.83 -14.62 11.51
N PHE A 349 1.65 -13.55 12.27
CA PHE A 349 1.56 -13.53 13.73
C PHE A 349 0.17 -13.05 14.14
N PHE A 350 -0.31 -13.50 15.30
CA PHE A 350 -1.70 -13.28 15.67
C PHE A 350 -1.88 -12.21 16.72
N ILE A 351 -2.92 -11.39 16.55
CA ILE A 351 -3.27 -10.29 17.42
C ILE A 351 -4.72 -10.41 17.91
N ARG A 352 -4.95 -10.18 19.19
CA ARG A 352 -6.29 -10.11 19.79
C ARG A 352 -6.91 -8.73 19.49
N ARG A 353 -8.23 -8.70 19.31
CA ARG A 353 -8.96 -7.45 19.05
C ARG A 353 -8.99 -6.49 20.25
N LYS A 354 -8.89 -7.01 21.47
CA LYS A 354 -8.94 -6.22 22.71
C LYS A 354 -7.71 -6.50 23.56
N PHE A 355 -6.96 -5.45 23.88
CA PHE A 355 -5.81 -5.48 24.78
C PHE A 355 -6.17 -5.04 26.22
N ARG A 356 -7.25 -4.24 26.37
CA ARG A 356 -7.69 -3.71 27.68
C ARG A 356 -7.97 -4.86 28.65
N GLY A 357 -7.43 -4.75 29.87
CA GLY A 357 -7.61 -5.75 30.92
C GLY A 357 -6.65 -6.94 30.85
N ASN A 358 -5.66 -6.94 29.93
CA ASN A 358 -4.66 -8.01 29.85
C ASN A 358 -3.24 -7.44 29.70
N GLY A 359 -2.70 -6.91 30.79
CA GLY A 359 -1.36 -6.28 30.82
C GLY A 359 -0.26 -7.24 30.39
N LEU A 360 -0.27 -8.49 30.89
CA LEU A 360 0.72 -9.49 30.53
C LEU A 360 0.73 -9.79 29.01
N TYR A 361 -0.45 -9.93 28.37
CA TYR A 361 -0.55 -10.13 26.94
C TYR A 361 0.05 -8.94 26.17
N THR A 362 -0.29 -7.72 26.57
CA THR A 362 0.21 -6.50 25.95
C THR A 362 1.73 -6.43 25.99
N VAL A 363 2.34 -6.67 27.14
CA VAL A 363 3.81 -6.65 27.29
C VAL A 363 4.46 -7.75 26.43
N VAL A 364 3.91 -8.96 26.41
CA VAL A 364 4.40 -10.07 25.58
C VAL A 364 4.32 -9.70 24.11
N PHE A 365 3.20 -9.12 23.66
CA PHE A 365 3.03 -8.69 22.28
C PHE A 365 4.02 -7.59 21.88
N MET A 366 4.17 -6.54 22.71
CA MET A 366 5.11 -5.45 22.45
C MET A 366 6.56 -5.97 22.37
N LYS A 367 6.94 -6.92 23.22
CA LYS A 367 8.29 -7.51 23.16
C LYS A 367 8.48 -8.42 21.95
N TYR A 368 7.43 -9.05 21.44
CA TYR A 368 7.47 -9.81 20.20
C TYR A 368 7.65 -8.86 19.01
N LEU A 369 6.85 -7.80 18.94
CA LEU A 369 6.95 -6.78 17.88
C LEU A 369 8.36 -6.17 17.83
N ALA A 370 8.86 -5.72 18.99
CA ALA A 370 10.23 -5.20 19.09
C ALA A 370 11.28 -6.25 18.65
N ALA A 371 11.10 -7.54 18.99
CA ALA A 371 12.05 -8.58 18.61
C ALA A 371 12.09 -8.89 17.11
N ILE A 372 11.00 -8.71 16.37
CA ILE A 372 11.00 -8.84 14.92
C ILE A 372 11.57 -7.59 14.26
N MET A 373 11.28 -6.38 14.79
CA MET A 373 11.85 -5.12 14.36
C MET A 373 13.36 -5.05 14.56
N GLU A 374 13.86 -5.33 15.78
CA GLU A 374 15.32 -5.38 16.10
C GLU A 374 16.10 -6.25 15.10
N ARG A 375 15.46 -7.23 14.48
CA ARG A 375 16.07 -8.13 13.51
C ARG A 375 15.99 -7.66 12.06
N GLY A 376 15.24 -6.59 11.79
CA GLY A 376 15.01 -6.06 10.46
C GLY A 376 14.06 -6.91 9.63
N HIS A 377 13.06 -7.55 10.25
CA HIS A 377 11.96 -8.18 9.53
C HIS A 377 10.92 -7.15 9.18
N SER A 378 10.59 -7.01 7.91
CA SER A 378 9.46 -6.19 7.48
C SER A 378 8.13 -6.70 8.06
N ILE A 379 7.23 -5.77 8.31
CA ILE A 379 5.94 -6.04 8.94
C ILE A 379 4.83 -5.57 8.00
N GLU A 380 3.71 -6.26 8.01
CA GLU A 380 2.50 -5.87 7.30
C GLU A 380 1.32 -5.85 8.25
N TYR A 381 0.56 -4.78 8.25
CA TYR A 381 -0.74 -4.70 8.92
C TYR A 381 -1.68 -3.70 8.26
N PHE A 382 -2.98 -3.99 8.36
CA PHE A 382 -4.03 -3.15 7.82
C PHE A 382 -4.46 -2.11 8.85
N ILE A 383 -4.16 -0.85 8.57
CA ILE A 383 -4.47 0.26 9.48
C ILE A 383 -5.98 0.44 9.69
N GLU A 384 -6.80 0.03 8.74
CA GLU A 384 -8.26 0.08 8.81
C GLU A 384 -8.84 -0.90 9.85
N GLY A 385 -8.08 -1.92 10.24
CA GLY A 385 -8.49 -2.93 11.22
C GLY A 385 -9.69 -3.80 10.81
N GLY A 386 -10.15 -3.67 9.57
CA GLY A 386 -11.22 -4.44 8.96
C GLY A 386 -11.29 -4.18 7.46
N ARG A 387 -12.00 -5.04 6.72
CA ARG A 387 -12.17 -4.87 5.26
C ARG A 387 -13.22 -3.81 4.96
N SER A 388 -12.92 -2.95 4.01
CA SER A 388 -13.90 -2.06 3.42
C SER A 388 -14.91 -2.86 2.59
N ARG A 389 -16.18 -2.69 2.84
CA ARG A 389 -17.29 -3.33 2.11
C ARG A 389 -17.94 -2.37 1.12
N THR A 390 -17.70 -1.09 1.33
CA THR A 390 -18.24 -0.02 0.48
C THR A 390 -17.23 0.43 -0.58
N GLY A 391 -15.97 0.00 -0.49
CA GLY A 391 -14.90 0.46 -1.36
C GLY A 391 -14.22 1.74 -0.89
N ARG A 392 -14.76 2.46 0.10
CA ARG A 392 -14.10 3.61 0.75
C ARG A 392 -13.02 3.15 1.71
N LEU A 393 -11.99 3.95 1.91
CA LEU A 393 -11.06 3.73 3.02
C LEU A 393 -11.81 3.94 4.35
N LEU A 394 -11.59 3.03 5.30
CA LEU A 394 -12.16 3.15 6.64
C LEU A 394 -11.28 4.07 7.51
N GLN A 395 -11.88 4.63 8.56
CA GLN A 395 -11.12 5.42 9.53
C GLN A 395 -9.99 4.59 10.15
N PRO A 396 -8.77 5.13 10.25
CA PRO A 396 -7.61 4.39 10.72
C PRO A 396 -7.74 4.00 12.20
N LYS A 397 -7.35 2.77 12.53
CA LYS A 397 -7.21 2.27 13.91
C LYS A 397 -5.74 2.31 14.30
N THR A 398 -5.37 3.34 15.01
CA THR A 398 -3.98 3.69 15.30
C THR A 398 -3.27 2.77 16.32
N GLY A 399 -3.95 1.75 16.85
CA GLY A 399 -3.39 0.88 17.89
C GLY A 399 -2.10 0.17 17.49
N MET A 400 -2.06 -0.51 16.34
CA MET A 400 -0.83 -1.16 15.84
C MET A 400 0.24 -0.13 15.47
N LEU A 401 -0.17 0.97 14.85
CA LEU A 401 0.72 2.07 14.49
C LEU A 401 1.41 2.65 15.73
N SER A 402 0.65 2.95 16.79
CA SER A 402 1.18 3.41 18.08
C SER A 402 2.15 2.41 18.69
N MET A 403 1.85 1.11 18.62
CA MET A 403 2.77 0.07 19.12
C MET A 403 4.06 0.00 18.33
N THR A 404 4.01 0.18 17.01
CA THR A 404 5.19 0.23 16.13
C THR A 404 6.06 1.44 16.46
N VAL A 405 5.48 2.64 16.56
CA VAL A 405 6.17 3.88 16.94
C VAL A 405 6.83 3.75 18.31
N ARG A 406 6.11 3.25 19.31
CA ARG A 406 6.67 3.03 20.67
C ARG A 406 7.77 1.97 20.69
N SER A 407 7.69 0.93 19.84
CA SER A 407 8.76 -0.06 19.72
C SER A 407 10.03 0.54 19.14
N PHE A 408 9.90 1.42 18.15
CA PHE A 408 11.01 2.16 17.57
C PHE A 408 11.65 3.14 18.59
N LEU A 409 10.83 3.95 19.28
CA LEU A 409 11.32 4.92 20.26
C LEU A 409 12.11 4.29 21.41
N ARG A 410 11.83 3.01 21.71
CA ARG A 410 12.57 2.26 22.74
C ARG A 410 13.98 1.86 22.31
N ASP A 411 14.16 1.50 21.06
CA ASP A 411 15.44 1.05 20.48
C ASP A 411 15.49 1.42 18.99
N PRO A 412 15.91 2.66 18.67
CA PRO A 412 15.96 3.15 17.31
C PRO A 412 17.18 2.59 16.56
N ALA A 413 17.29 1.25 16.49
CA ALA A 413 18.44 0.58 15.89
C ALA A 413 18.52 0.75 14.35
N ARG A 414 17.37 0.91 13.68
CA ARG A 414 17.27 1.11 12.23
C ARG A 414 16.14 2.08 11.90
N PRO A 415 16.30 2.93 10.88
CA PRO A 415 15.21 3.76 10.40
C PRO A 415 14.00 2.92 9.97
N VAL A 416 12.81 3.37 10.34
CA VAL A 416 11.54 2.72 9.97
C VAL A 416 10.86 3.54 8.88
N VAL A 417 10.45 2.87 7.82
CA VAL A 417 9.72 3.47 6.70
C VAL A 417 8.38 2.78 6.55
N PHE A 418 7.31 3.56 6.62
CA PHE A 418 5.96 3.10 6.31
C PHE A 418 5.73 3.18 4.81
N LEU A 419 5.30 2.07 4.23
CA LEU A 419 5.02 1.96 2.79
C LEU A 419 3.53 1.70 2.59
N PRO A 420 2.75 2.74 2.26
CA PRO A 420 1.34 2.59 1.91
C PRO A 420 1.17 1.74 0.66
N VAL A 421 0.13 0.90 0.60
CA VAL A 421 -0.15 0.06 -0.56
C VAL A 421 -1.63 0.15 -0.93
N TYR A 422 -1.89 0.43 -2.20
CA TYR A 422 -3.22 0.44 -2.77
C TYR A 422 -3.51 -0.89 -3.48
N PHE A 423 -4.70 -1.45 -3.24
CA PHE A 423 -5.25 -2.56 -4.01
C PHE A 423 -6.44 -2.09 -4.85
N GLY A 424 -6.40 -2.38 -6.14
CA GLY A 424 -7.49 -2.14 -7.08
C GLY A 424 -7.96 -3.44 -7.70
N TYR A 425 -9.24 -3.77 -7.55
CA TYR A 425 -9.87 -4.93 -8.15
C TYR A 425 -10.89 -4.51 -9.18
N GLU A 426 -10.92 -5.17 -10.32
CA GLU A 426 -12.00 -5.00 -11.31
C GLU A 426 -13.20 -5.89 -11.01
N ARG A 427 -12.98 -6.96 -10.27
CA ARG A 427 -14.02 -7.82 -9.66
C ARG A 427 -13.50 -8.39 -8.36
N ILE A 428 -14.36 -8.44 -7.35
CA ILE A 428 -14.00 -8.95 -6.02
C ILE A 428 -14.57 -10.35 -5.84
N VAL A 429 -13.77 -11.26 -5.26
CA VAL A 429 -14.18 -12.65 -4.98
C VAL A 429 -15.36 -12.69 -4.00
N GLU A 430 -15.40 -11.77 -3.04
CA GLU A 430 -16.43 -11.63 -2.03
C GLU A 430 -17.66 -10.84 -2.51
N GLY A 431 -17.71 -10.42 -3.77
CA GLY A 431 -18.76 -9.52 -4.29
C GLY A 431 -20.19 -9.96 -3.96
N ALA A 432 -20.51 -11.24 -4.11
CA ALA A 432 -21.84 -11.76 -3.78
C ALA A 432 -22.19 -11.63 -2.28
N THR A 433 -21.21 -11.77 -1.39
CA THR A 433 -21.38 -11.57 0.06
C THR A 433 -21.60 -10.09 0.38
N TYR A 434 -20.86 -9.19 -0.26
CA TYR A 434 -20.99 -7.75 -0.08
C TYR A 434 -22.36 -7.25 -0.58
N VAL A 435 -22.83 -7.74 -1.72
CA VAL A 435 -24.19 -7.46 -2.20
C VAL A 435 -25.24 -7.85 -1.17
N GLY A 436 -25.13 -9.04 -0.58
CA GLY A 436 -26.06 -9.52 0.44
C GLY A 436 -26.08 -8.62 1.68
N GLU A 437 -24.91 -8.22 2.18
CA GLU A 437 -24.78 -7.36 3.35
C GLU A 437 -25.24 -5.91 3.06
N LEU A 438 -24.91 -5.36 1.89
CA LEU A 438 -25.40 -4.04 1.46
C LEU A 438 -26.91 -4.01 1.27
N SER A 439 -27.52 -5.15 0.93
CA SER A 439 -28.97 -5.33 0.82
C SER A 439 -29.69 -5.62 2.17
N GLY A 440 -28.96 -5.47 3.30
CA GLY A 440 -29.52 -5.60 4.64
C GLY A 440 -29.57 -7.01 5.23
N LYS A 441 -28.94 -7.99 4.60
CA LYS A 441 -28.79 -9.34 5.18
C LYS A 441 -27.85 -9.32 6.38
N PRO A 442 -28.10 -10.08 7.45
CA PRO A 442 -27.24 -10.15 8.61
C PRO A 442 -25.84 -10.67 8.22
N LYS A 443 -24.83 -10.13 8.89
CA LYS A 443 -23.43 -10.51 8.67
C LYS A 443 -23.21 -12.00 8.86
N GLU A 444 -22.90 -12.71 7.79
CA GLU A 444 -22.47 -14.11 7.90
C GLU A 444 -21.08 -14.18 8.58
N LYS A 445 -20.91 -15.20 9.44
CA LYS A 445 -19.59 -15.47 10.02
C LYS A 445 -18.61 -15.86 8.90
N GLU A 446 -17.62 -15.03 8.69
CA GLU A 446 -16.58 -15.23 7.70
C GLU A 446 -15.87 -16.56 7.95
N SER A 447 -15.91 -17.45 6.97
CA SER A 447 -15.21 -18.73 7.02
C SER A 447 -14.28 -18.83 5.81
N VAL A 448 -13.04 -19.27 6.07
CA VAL A 448 -12.06 -19.58 5.01
C VAL A 448 -12.59 -20.67 4.06
N LEU A 449 -13.45 -21.55 4.54
CA LEU A 449 -14.17 -22.54 3.74
C LEU A 449 -15.19 -21.88 2.78
N GLY A 450 -15.80 -20.75 3.14
CA GLY A 450 -16.64 -19.95 2.26
C GLY A 450 -15.85 -19.39 1.08
N LEU A 451 -14.63 -18.93 1.35
CA LEU A 451 -13.71 -18.44 0.33
C LEU A 451 -13.33 -19.54 -0.67
N LEU A 452 -13.01 -20.75 -0.19
CA LEU A 452 -12.71 -21.91 -1.03
C LEU A 452 -13.92 -22.37 -1.87
N ARG A 453 -15.15 -22.21 -1.37
CA ARG A 453 -16.37 -22.46 -2.16
C ARG A 453 -16.56 -21.40 -3.24
N GLY A 454 -16.22 -20.14 -2.95
CA GLY A 454 -16.20 -19.06 -3.95
C GLY A 454 -15.24 -19.34 -5.11
N LEU A 455 -14.12 -20.02 -4.85
CA LEU A 455 -13.18 -20.46 -5.88
C LEU A 455 -13.78 -21.49 -6.87
N ARG A 456 -14.91 -22.11 -6.58
CA ARG A 456 -15.64 -22.93 -7.57
C ARG A 456 -16.20 -22.12 -8.74
N LYS A 457 -16.31 -20.81 -8.61
CA LYS A 457 -16.64 -19.87 -9.71
C LYS A 457 -15.45 -19.52 -10.61
N LEU A 458 -14.37 -20.33 -10.60
CA LEU A 458 -13.14 -20.17 -11.40
C LEU A 458 -13.34 -20.11 -12.94
N ARG A 459 -14.57 -20.14 -13.42
CA ARG A 459 -14.92 -19.97 -14.84
C ARG A 459 -15.22 -18.52 -15.22
N GLU A 460 -15.40 -17.63 -14.25
CA GLU A 460 -15.65 -16.21 -14.50
C GLU A 460 -14.33 -15.45 -14.62
N ARG A 461 -14.28 -14.47 -15.51
CA ARG A 461 -13.15 -13.53 -15.59
C ARG A 461 -13.25 -12.51 -14.47
N PHE A 462 -12.17 -12.32 -13.73
CA PHE A 462 -12.09 -11.34 -12.64
C PHE A 462 -11.38 -10.05 -13.07
N GLY A 463 -10.99 -9.94 -14.34
CA GLY A 463 -10.25 -8.78 -14.85
C GLY A 463 -8.84 -8.69 -14.26
N ARG A 464 -8.28 -7.50 -14.22
CA ARG A 464 -6.96 -7.26 -13.64
C ARG A 464 -7.05 -6.90 -12.16
N VAL A 465 -5.99 -7.20 -11.44
CA VAL A 465 -5.79 -6.68 -10.08
C VAL A 465 -4.56 -5.77 -10.08
N HIS A 466 -4.68 -4.63 -9.42
CA HIS A 466 -3.64 -3.60 -9.32
C HIS A 466 -3.08 -3.56 -7.90
N VAL A 467 -1.76 -3.51 -7.79
CA VAL A 467 -1.02 -3.35 -6.53
C VAL A 467 -0.05 -2.20 -6.73
N ASN A 468 -0.39 -1.03 -6.22
CA ASN A 468 0.42 0.17 -6.36
C ASN A 468 1.05 0.54 -5.02
N LEU A 469 2.35 0.88 -5.03
CA LEU A 469 3.05 1.36 -3.86
C LEU A 469 2.90 2.89 -3.77
N GLY A 470 2.43 3.36 -2.62
CA GLY A 470 2.31 4.78 -2.31
C GLY A 470 3.65 5.43 -1.97
N GLU A 471 3.65 6.75 -1.76
CA GLU A 471 4.85 7.46 -1.31
C GLU A 471 5.23 7.00 0.09
N PRO A 472 6.49 6.56 0.29
CA PRO A 472 6.96 6.09 1.58
C PRO A 472 7.06 7.24 2.60
N ILE A 473 6.86 6.91 3.87
CA ILE A 473 6.89 7.86 4.98
C ILE A 473 7.96 7.42 5.98
N GLY A 474 9.01 8.21 6.14
CA GLY A 474 10.03 7.99 7.16
C GLY A 474 9.48 8.32 8.55
N LEU A 475 9.60 7.38 9.50
CA LEU A 475 9.14 7.60 10.87
C LEU A 475 9.89 8.74 11.55
N GLU A 476 11.20 8.83 11.34
CA GLU A 476 12.03 9.86 11.95
C GLU A 476 11.60 11.26 11.54
N GLU A 477 11.24 11.46 10.26
CA GLU A 477 10.73 12.73 9.75
C GLU A 477 9.43 13.17 10.47
N VAL A 478 8.53 12.20 10.73
CA VAL A 478 7.30 12.48 11.47
C VAL A 478 7.60 12.83 12.91
N LEU A 479 8.49 12.09 13.57
CA LEU A 479 8.88 12.35 14.96
C LEU A 479 9.58 13.70 15.12
N ASP A 480 10.48 14.05 14.19
CA ASP A 480 11.20 15.34 14.20
C ASP A 480 10.25 16.55 14.09
N ARG A 481 9.13 16.38 13.39
CA ARG A 481 8.09 17.42 13.25
C ARG A 481 7.30 17.64 14.54
N HIS A 482 7.10 16.61 15.35
CA HIS A 482 6.29 16.68 16.56
C HIS A 482 7.11 16.89 17.84
N ASP A 483 8.35 16.43 17.89
CA ASP A 483 9.29 16.65 18.99
C ASP A 483 10.74 16.55 18.50
N ALA A 484 11.38 17.68 18.19
CA ALA A 484 12.77 17.72 17.72
C ALA A 484 13.79 17.08 18.70
N GLN A 485 13.40 16.91 19.97
CA GLN A 485 14.28 16.36 21.02
C GLN A 485 14.02 14.86 21.29
N TRP A 486 13.20 14.19 20.52
CA TRP A 486 12.85 12.78 20.77
C TRP A 486 14.08 11.85 20.85
N ARG A 487 15.17 12.15 20.13
CA ARG A 487 16.41 11.33 20.13
C ARG A 487 17.18 11.40 21.43
N THR A 488 17.11 12.52 22.14
CA THR A 488 17.86 12.79 23.39
C THR A 488 17.03 12.50 24.64
N ARG A 489 15.72 12.42 24.50
CA ARG A 489 14.80 12.15 25.60
C ARG A 489 14.79 10.66 25.94
N ALA A 490 14.96 10.33 27.24
CA ALA A 490 14.75 8.97 27.70
C ALA A 490 13.29 8.54 27.43
N PHE A 491 13.10 7.46 26.70
CA PHE A 491 11.77 6.96 26.39
C PHE A 491 11.18 6.26 27.63
N ASP A 492 10.10 6.83 28.16
CA ASP A 492 9.30 6.23 29.22
C ASP A 492 8.13 5.44 28.61
N GLU A 493 8.11 4.14 28.82
CA GLU A 493 7.10 3.20 28.29
C GLU A 493 5.71 3.46 28.90
N GLU A 494 5.65 3.94 30.16
CA GLU A 494 4.41 4.19 30.90
C GLU A 494 3.84 5.59 30.62
N ALA A 495 4.68 6.54 30.23
CA ALA A 495 4.24 7.89 29.91
C ALA A 495 3.38 7.93 28.65
N ARG A 496 2.18 8.49 28.81
CA ARG A 496 1.30 8.85 27.68
C ARG A 496 1.63 10.26 27.20
N ALA A 497 2.80 10.44 26.58
CA ALA A 497 3.19 11.74 26.05
C ALA A 497 2.25 12.19 24.93
N PRO A 498 1.62 13.36 25.00
CA PRO A 498 0.64 13.84 24.01
C PRO A 498 1.23 13.95 22.60
N TRP A 499 2.52 14.34 22.48
CA TRP A 499 3.19 14.45 21.19
C TRP A 499 3.29 13.12 20.43
N ILE A 500 3.39 11.97 21.13
CA ILE A 500 3.39 10.65 20.49
C ILE A 500 2.02 10.35 19.88
N ALA A 501 0.94 10.72 20.55
CA ALA A 501 -0.41 10.55 20.02
C ALA A 501 -0.60 11.43 18.77
N ALA A 502 -0.18 12.69 18.82
CA ALA A 502 -0.23 13.61 17.68
C ALA A 502 0.63 13.10 16.49
N ALA A 503 1.83 12.59 16.74
CA ALA A 503 2.68 12.01 15.71
C ALA A 503 2.05 10.75 15.08
N VAL A 504 1.40 9.91 15.87
CA VAL A 504 0.70 8.71 15.38
C VAL A 504 -0.52 9.09 14.54
N ASP A 505 -1.27 10.11 14.92
CA ASP A 505 -2.45 10.56 14.17
C ASP A 505 -2.04 11.25 12.86
N ASP A 506 -0.98 12.07 12.85
CA ASP A 506 -0.41 12.64 11.61
C ASP A 506 0.08 11.53 10.66
N LEU A 507 0.85 10.58 11.19
CA LEU A 507 1.34 9.43 10.42
C LEU A 507 0.17 8.62 9.83
N ALA A 508 -0.88 8.38 10.60
CA ALA A 508 -2.08 7.67 10.13
C ALA A 508 -2.76 8.44 8.99
N GLY A 509 -2.94 9.75 9.14
CA GLY A 509 -3.50 10.61 8.09
C GLY A 509 -2.67 10.60 6.81
N ARG A 510 -1.35 10.69 6.92
CA ARG A 510 -0.41 10.62 5.78
C ARG A 510 -0.48 9.26 5.08
N ILE A 511 -0.52 8.17 5.83
CA ILE A 511 -0.67 6.82 5.27
C ILE A 511 -1.95 6.73 4.44
N MET A 512 -3.09 7.18 4.96
CA MET A 512 -4.38 7.11 4.27
C MET A 512 -4.38 7.96 2.98
N ARG A 513 -3.83 9.18 3.03
CA ARG A 513 -3.67 10.03 1.85
C ARG A 513 -2.76 9.39 0.79
N ASN A 514 -1.64 8.78 1.21
CA ASN A 514 -0.69 8.16 0.29
C ASN A 514 -1.22 6.84 -0.31
N ILE A 515 -2.12 6.13 0.39
CA ILE A 515 -2.87 5.01 -0.22
C ILE A 515 -3.75 5.53 -1.36
N ASN A 516 -4.53 6.60 -1.13
CA ASN A 516 -5.39 7.20 -2.14
C ASN A 516 -4.59 7.79 -3.31
N ALA A 517 -3.46 8.43 -3.03
CA ALA A 517 -2.57 8.98 -4.05
C ALA A 517 -2.00 7.91 -5.00
N ALA A 518 -1.98 6.64 -4.59
CA ALA A 518 -1.53 5.52 -5.40
C ALA A 518 -2.69 4.74 -6.08
N ALA A 519 -3.87 5.34 -6.19
CA ALA A 519 -5.05 4.67 -6.75
C ALA A 519 -4.85 4.24 -8.21
N ALA A 520 -5.49 3.12 -8.57
CA ALA A 520 -5.62 2.66 -9.94
C ALA A 520 -7.02 2.95 -10.46
N VAL A 521 -7.11 3.67 -11.57
CA VAL A 521 -8.37 3.95 -12.26
C VAL A 521 -8.56 2.93 -13.37
N THR A 522 -9.41 1.95 -13.10
CA THR A 522 -9.71 0.84 -14.03
C THR A 522 -10.93 1.15 -14.90
N PRO A 523 -11.15 0.43 -16.02
CA PRO A 523 -12.36 0.55 -16.81
C PRO A 523 -13.64 0.43 -15.97
N ILE A 524 -13.68 -0.48 -15.03
CA ILE A 524 -14.84 -0.73 -14.17
C ILE A 524 -15.11 0.44 -13.22
N ASN A 525 -14.05 1.11 -12.72
CA ASN A 525 -14.21 2.31 -11.90
C ASN A 525 -14.86 3.47 -12.69
N LEU A 526 -14.41 3.69 -13.94
CA LEU A 526 -14.98 4.74 -14.80
C LEU A 526 -16.45 4.45 -15.13
N LEU A 527 -16.77 3.23 -15.51
CA LEU A 527 -18.17 2.84 -15.75
C LEU A 527 -19.04 3.01 -14.51
N ALA A 528 -18.52 2.64 -13.34
CA ALA A 528 -19.25 2.73 -12.09
C ALA A 528 -19.54 4.19 -11.70
N ILE A 529 -18.55 5.09 -11.76
CA ILE A 529 -18.72 6.49 -11.35
C ILE A 529 -19.67 7.25 -12.29
N ILE A 530 -19.64 6.93 -13.58
CA ILE A 530 -20.48 7.59 -14.59
C ILE A 530 -21.90 7.04 -14.56
N LEU A 531 -22.07 5.72 -14.66
CA LEU A 531 -23.41 5.13 -14.79
C LEU A 531 -24.24 5.22 -13.49
N LEU A 532 -23.62 5.19 -12.31
CA LEU A 532 -24.33 5.43 -11.05
C LEU A 532 -24.83 6.87 -10.90
N ALA A 533 -24.26 7.81 -11.65
CA ALA A 533 -24.74 9.19 -11.72
C ALA A 533 -26.03 9.34 -12.54
N MET A 534 -26.39 8.32 -13.32
CA MET A 534 -27.51 8.39 -14.27
C MET A 534 -28.75 7.63 -13.79
N PRO A 535 -29.95 8.16 -14.09
CA PRO A 535 -31.18 7.41 -13.86
C PRO A 535 -31.13 6.05 -14.60
N ARG A 536 -31.55 4.99 -13.94
CA ARG A 536 -31.56 3.61 -14.47
C ARG A 536 -30.18 3.08 -14.88
N GLN A 537 -29.09 3.74 -14.48
CA GLN A 537 -27.70 3.39 -14.76
C GLN A 537 -27.47 3.14 -16.27
N ALA A 538 -28.01 4.00 -17.13
CA ALA A 538 -28.01 3.87 -18.58
C ALA A 538 -27.67 5.19 -19.28
N LEU A 539 -26.95 5.10 -20.40
CA LEU A 539 -26.63 6.22 -21.29
C LEU A 539 -26.62 5.77 -22.77
N PRO A 540 -26.89 6.67 -23.72
CA PRO A 540 -26.50 6.44 -25.10
C PRO A 540 -25.01 6.16 -25.20
N GLU A 541 -24.61 5.22 -26.05
CA GLU A 541 -23.19 4.81 -26.19
C GLU A 541 -22.25 5.98 -26.45
N ALA A 542 -22.61 6.86 -27.40
CA ALA A 542 -21.78 8.02 -27.73
C ALA A 542 -21.63 9.02 -26.58
N ASP A 543 -22.64 9.14 -25.70
CA ASP A 543 -22.55 10.00 -24.53
C ASP A 543 -21.68 9.36 -23.45
N LEU A 544 -21.81 8.06 -23.25
CA LEU A 544 -20.98 7.31 -22.31
C LEU A 544 -19.50 7.37 -22.73
N GLU A 545 -19.21 7.20 -24.02
CA GLU A 545 -17.85 7.31 -24.57
C GLU A 545 -17.25 8.68 -24.29
N ARG A 546 -17.99 9.76 -24.60
CA ARG A 546 -17.55 11.14 -24.34
C ARG A 546 -17.33 11.39 -22.85
N GLN A 547 -18.20 10.84 -21.99
CA GLN A 547 -18.06 11.01 -20.55
C GLN A 547 -16.86 10.28 -19.99
N ILE A 548 -16.56 9.07 -20.46
CA ILE A 548 -15.35 8.32 -20.07
C ILE A 548 -14.09 9.10 -20.44
N ASP A 549 -14.05 9.62 -21.68
CA ASP A 549 -12.87 10.37 -22.14
C ASP A 549 -12.73 11.72 -21.43
N LEU A 550 -13.83 12.33 -21.00
CA LEU A 550 -13.81 13.49 -20.12
C LEU A 550 -13.14 13.16 -18.77
N TYR A 551 -13.60 12.10 -18.08
CA TYR A 551 -13.06 11.73 -16.76
C TYR A 551 -11.58 11.38 -16.85
N ARG A 552 -11.16 10.66 -17.91
CA ARG A 552 -9.75 10.39 -18.16
C ARG A 552 -8.98 11.69 -18.42
N GLY A 553 -9.56 12.57 -19.21
CA GLY A 553 -8.98 13.86 -19.57
C GLY A 553 -8.81 14.80 -18.37
N LEU A 554 -9.74 14.80 -17.42
CA LEU A 554 -9.59 15.56 -16.17
C LEU A 554 -8.37 15.10 -15.37
N LEU A 555 -8.20 13.78 -15.19
CA LEU A 555 -7.03 13.22 -14.47
C LEU A 555 -5.72 13.43 -15.23
N GLN A 556 -5.73 13.46 -16.56
CA GLN A 556 -4.55 13.76 -17.36
C GLN A 556 -4.19 15.26 -17.36
N GLY A 557 -5.21 16.12 -17.36
CA GLY A 557 -5.04 17.56 -17.41
C GLY A 557 -4.71 18.21 -16.05
N PHE A 558 -5.15 17.60 -14.98
CA PHE A 558 -4.85 17.96 -13.60
C PHE A 558 -4.77 16.69 -12.75
N PRO A 559 -3.59 16.02 -12.73
CA PRO A 559 -3.39 14.78 -11.98
C PRO A 559 -3.57 14.98 -10.48
N TYR A 560 -4.33 14.09 -9.86
CA TYR A 560 -4.46 14.08 -8.39
C TYR A 560 -3.13 13.78 -7.69
N SER A 561 -2.31 12.94 -8.30
CA SER A 561 -0.98 12.55 -7.86
C SER A 561 -0.22 11.92 -9.04
N ASP A 562 1.11 12.00 -9.01
CA ASP A 562 2.00 11.34 -9.97
C ASP A 562 1.98 9.80 -9.86
N ARG A 563 1.36 9.28 -8.80
CA ARG A 563 1.29 7.84 -8.54
C ARG A 563 -0.01 7.17 -8.97
N ILE A 564 -0.95 7.93 -9.52
CA ILE A 564 -2.17 7.35 -10.08
C ILE A 564 -1.82 6.53 -11.32
N THR A 565 -2.39 5.34 -11.41
CA THR A 565 -2.38 4.58 -12.66
C THR A 565 -3.73 4.69 -13.33
N LEU A 566 -3.75 5.12 -14.58
CA LEU A 566 -4.96 5.29 -15.37
C LEU A 566 -4.99 4.23 -16.49
N THR A 567 -6.17 3.65 -16.74
CA THR A 567 -6.33 2.73 -17.88
C THR A 567 -5.96 3.38 -19.21
N ASP A 568 -5.28 2.63 -20.08
CA ASP A 568 -4.90 3.07 -21.43
C ASP A 568 -6.09 3.04 -22.42
N LEU A 569 -7.19 2.37 -22.04
CA LEU A 569 -8.38 2.24 -22.90
C LEU A 569 -9.12 3.57 -23.00
N GLY A 570 -9.44 4.01 -24.21
CA GLY A 570 -10.37 5.11 -24.50
C GLY A 570 -11.83 4.71 -24.25
N GLY A 571 -12.77 5.65 -24.45
CA GLY A 571 -14.20 5.48 -24.18
C GLY A 571 -14.77 4.21 -24.79
N ALA A 572 -14.63 4.02 -26.10
CA ALA A 572 -15.10 2.81 -26.80
C ALA A 572 -14.45 1.52 -26.27
N GLY A 573 -13.16 1.56 -25.95
CA GLY A 573 -12.43 0.42 -25.37
C GLY A 573 -12.93 0.05 -23.98
N VAL A 574 -13.24 1.02 -23.14
CA VAL A 574 -13.79 0.83 -21.79
C VAL A 574 -15.20 0.21 -21.87
N ILE A 575 -16.03 0.66 -22.82
CA ILE A 575 -17.38 0.09 -23.04
C ILE A 575 -17.25 -1.37 -23.47
N ALA A 576 -16.44 -1.67 -24.49
CA ALA A 576 -16.22 -3.04 -24.96
C ALA A 576 -15.67 -3.96 -23.85
N TYR A 577 -14.78 -3.41 -23.01
CA TYR A 577 -14.28 -4.15 -21.84
C TYR A 577 -15.38 -4.45 -20.81
N GLY A 578 -16.24 -3.48 -20.53
CA GLY A 578 -17.38 -3.65 -19.62
C GLY A 578 -18.38 -4.70 -20.10
N GLU A 579 -18.63 -4.78 -21.41
CA GLU A 579 -19.44 -5.82 -22.05
C GLU A 579 -18.78 -7.21 -21.92
N ALA A 580 -17.46 -7.30 -22.20
CA ALA A 580 -16.70 -8.55 -22.08
C ALA A 580 -16.67 -9.07 -20.60
N MET A 581 -16.66 -8.16 -19.64
CA MET A 581 -16.73 -8.46 -18.20
C MET A 581 -18.18 -8.73 -17.73
N LYS A 582 -19.18 -8.60 -18.62
CA LYS A 582 -20.61 -8.74 -18.32
C LYS A 582 -21.12 -7.74 -17.27
N VAL A 583 -20.47 -6.60 -17.15
CA VAL A 583 -20.92 -5.50 -16.29
C VAL A 583 -21.93 -4.63 -17.04
N LEU A 584 -21.79 -4.54 -18.36
CA LEU A 584 -22.67 -3.80 -19.24
C LEU A 584 -23.54 -4.69 -20.11
N GLN A 585 -24.72 -4.17 -20.42
CA GLN A 585 -25.68 -4.73 -21.39
C GLN A 585 -25.98 -3.66 -22.42
N ARG A 586 -25.95 -4.03 -23.70
CA ARG A 586 -26.28 -3.18 -24.85
C ARG A 586 -27.71 -3.43 -25.28
N GLN A 587 -28.48 -2.38 -25.41
CA GLN A 587 -29.81 -2.38 -26.00
C GLN A 587 -29.75 -1.63 -27.33
N ARG A 588 -29.95 -2.35 -28.41
CA ARG A 588 -29.98 -1.72 -29.76
C ARG A 588 -31.22 -0.84 -29.92
N HIS A 589 -31.02 0.34 -30.47
CA HIS A 589 -32.08 1.29 -30.77
C HIS A 589 -31.80 2.03 -32.07
N SER A 590 -32.84 2.37 -32.81
CA SER A 590 -32.74 3.03 -34.12
C SER A 590 -32.10 4.43 -34.05
N LEU A 591 -32.16 5.11 -32.92
CA LEU A 591 -31.55 6.42 -32.67
C LEU A 591 -30.19 6.34 -32.02
N GLY A 592 -29.55 5.19 -31.99
CA GLY A 592 -28.28 4.92 -31.33
C GLY A 592 -28.42 3.96 -30.16
N ASP A 593 -27.45 3.09 -29.99
CA ASP A 593 -27.44 2.04 -28.95
C ASP A 593 -27.42 2.64 -27.53
N ILE A 594 -28.15 2.02 -26.62
CA ILE A 594 -28.17 2.38 -25.21
C ILE A 594 -27.34 1.34 -24.44
N VAL A 595 -26.42 1.80 -23.65
CA VAL A 595 -25.57 0.98 -22.77
C VAL A 595 -26.04 1.18 -21.34
N ARG A 596 -26.36 0.09 -20.67
CA ARG A 596 -26.78 0.10 -19.28
C ARG A 596 -25.96 -0.88 -18.41
N MET A 597 -25.85 -0.58 -17.15
CA MET A 597 -25.30 -1.53 -16.19
C MET A 597 -26.30 -2.66 -15.92
N SER A 598 -25.83 -3.90 -15.76
CA SER A 598 -26.71 -5.01 -15.35
C SER A 598 -27.15 -4.80 -13.90
N ASP A 599 -28.39 -5.19 -13.57
CA ASP A 599 -28.96 -5.00 -12.22
C ASP A 599 -28.11 -5.65 -11.13
N GLU A 600 -27.51 -6.81 -11.42
CA GLU A 600 -26.59 -7.49 -10.51
C GLU A 600 -25.28 -6.70 -10.30
N SER A 601 -24.76 -6.03 -11.33
CA SER A 601 -23.54 -5.24 -11.28
C SER A 601 -23.78 -3.88 -10.61
N ALA A 602 -24.98 -3.30 -10.73
CA ALA A 602 -25.29 -1.97 -10.21
C ALA A 602 -25.11 -1.87 -8.68
N VAL A 603 -25.46 -2.91 -7.94
CA VAL A 603 -25.28 -2.96 -6.47
C VAL A 603 -23.79 -2.89 -6.11
N LEU A 604 -22.93 -3.64 -6.83
CA LEU A 604 -21.48 -3.62 -6.60
C LEU A 604 -20.80 -2.40 -7.20
N ALA A 605 -21.43 -1.70 -8.13
CA ALA A 605 -20.86 -0.52 -8.77
C ALA A 605 -20.53 0.59 -7.75
N THR A 606 -21.31 0.72 -6.68
CA THR A 606 -21.02 1.65 -5.59
C THR A 606 -19.64 1.39 -4.99
N TYR A 607 -19.27 0.13 -4.81
CA TYR A 607 -17.94 -0.25 -4.34
C TYR A 607 -16.85 0.24 -5.29
N PHE A 608 -16.98 0.01 -6.59
CA PHE A 608 -15.98 0.41 -7.58
C PHE A 608 -15.93 1.92 -7.78
N ARG A 609 -17.08 2.62 -7.75
CA ARG A 609 -17.14 4.09 -7.71
C ARG A 609 -16.32 4.65 -6.56
N ASN A 610 -16.51 4.11 -5.37
CA ASN A 610 -15.86 4.60 -4.16
C ASN A 610 -14.35 4.38 -4.13
N ASN A 611 -13.84 3.44 -4.90
CA ASN A 611 -12.39 3.24 -5.05
C ASN A 611 -11.69 4.45 -5.66
N VAL A 612 -12.40 5.25 -6.48
CA VAL A 612 -11.85 6.39 -7.22
C VAL A 612 -12.56 7.72 -6.94
N LEU A 613 -13.58 7.71 -6.08
CA LEU A 613 -14.39 8.90 -5.76
C LEU A 613 -13.52 10.08 -5.31
N HIS A 614 -12.50 9.84 -4.50
CA HIS A 614 -11.57 10.86 -4.00
C HIS A 614 -10.83 11.61 -5.13
N LEU A 615 -10.59 10.96 -6.27
CA LEU A 615 -9.91 11.57 -7.42
C LEU A 615 -10.76 12.64 -8.11
N PHE A 616 -12.07 12.48 -8.04
CA PHE A 616 -13.04 13.36 -8.69
C PHE A 616 -13.79 14.25 -7.69
N ALA A 617 -13.48 14.17 -6.40
CA ALA A 617 -14.22 14.87 -5.36
C ALA A 617 -14.20 16.38 -5.53
N LEU A 618 -13.05 16.99 -5.81
CA LEU A 618 -12.96 18.43 -6.00
C LEU A 618 -13.55 18.89 -7.35
N PRO A 619 -13.22 18.28 -8.50
CA PRO A 619 -13.91 18.60 -9.75
C PRO A 619 -15.43 18.46 -9.66
N SER A 620 -15.92 17.44 -8.97
CA SER A 620 -17.35 17.22 -8.73
C SER A 620 -17.96 18.27 -7.82
N LEU A 621 -17.27 18.67 -6.75
CA LEU A 621 -17.72 19.76 -5.88
C LEU A 621 -17.91 21.06 -6.67
N LEU A 622 -16.93 21.41 -7.52
CA LEU A 622 -17.01 22.59 -8.37
C LEU A 622 -18.15 22.46 -9.38
N ALA A 623 -18.35 21.27 -9.97
CA ALA A 623 -19.46 21.00 -10.87
C ALA A 623 -20.84 21.17 -10.18
N CYS A 624 -20.97 20.83 -8.88
CA CYS A 624 -22.20 21.05 -8.11
C CYS A 624 -22.57 22.55 -8.04
N VAL A 625 -21.58 23.43 -7.87
CA VAL A 625 -21.79 24.87 -7.84
C VAL A 625 -22.43 25.36 -9.15
N PHE A 626 -21.90 24.88 -10.30
CA PHE A 626 -22.43 25.25 -11.61
C PHE A 626 -23.74 24.53 -11.98
N SER A 627 -24.06 23.43 -11.37
CA SER A 627 -25.36 22.76 -11.58
C SER A 627 -26.52 23.61 -11.07
N SER A 628 -26.33 24.34 -9.99
CA SER A 628 -27.34 25.20 -9.38
C SER A 628 -27.32 26.64 -9.87
N ASN A 629 -26.20 27.10 -10.47
CA ASN A 629 -26.00 28.51 -10.86
C ASN A 629 -25.53 28.61 -12.33
N ALA A 630 -26.08 29.56 -13.08
CA ALA A 630 -25.65 29.83 -14.44
C ALA A 630 -24.30 30.57 -14.50
N GLU A 631 -24.12 31.49 -13.57
CA GLU A 631 -22.93 32.32 -13.41
C GLU A 631 -22.55 32.37 -11.94
N VAL A 632 -21.23 32.34 -11.63
CA VAL A 632 -20.71 32.39 -10.26
C VAL A 632 -19.45 33.22 -10.22
N ALA A 633 -19.33 34.10 -9.24
CA ALA A 633 -18.12 34.88 -9.01
C ALA A 633 -16.96 33.93 -8.54
N HIS A 634 -15.75 34.23 -8.99
CA HIS A 634 -14.56 33.45 -8.62
C HIS A 634 -14.37 33.38 -7.10
N GLU A 635 -14.56 34.48 -6.39
CA GLU A 635 -14.48 34.54 -4.93
C GLU A 635 -15.51 33.63 -4.24
N ASP A 636 -16.72 33.52 -4.79
CA ASP A 636 -17.75 32.65 -4.25
C ASP A 636 -17.40 31.17 -4.42
N ILE A 637 -16.79 30.80 -5.54
CA ILE A 637 -16.30 29.43 -5.77
C ILE A 637 -15.24 29.07 -4.70
N HIS A 638 -14.28 29.95 -4.48
CA HIS A 638 -13.25 29.74 -3.45
C HIS A 638 -13.85 29.67 -2.05
N ARG A 639 -14.77 30.56 -1.72
CA ARG A 639 -15.47 30.57 -0.42
C ARG A 639 -16.24 29.27 -0.17
N LEU A 640 -16.99 28.79 -1.15
CA LEU A 640 -17.73 27.53 -1.07
C LEU A 640 -16.80 26.33 -0.99
N ALA A 641 -15.75 26.29 -1.82
CA ALA A 641 -14.74 25.25 -1.74
C ALA A 641 -14.08 25.22 -0.34
N TRP A 642 -13.65 26.37 0.18
CA TRP A 642 -13.05 26.49 1.51
C TRP A 642 -13.97 25.97 2.63
N ARG A 643 -15.28 26.21 2.54
CA ARG A 643 -16.25 25.78 3.54
C ARG A 643 -16.56 24.30 3.49
N ILE A 644 -16.60 23.69 2.31
CA ILE A 644 -17.06 22.31 2.12
C ILE A 644 -15.89 21.32 2.06
N TYR A 645 -14.82 21.70 1.40
CA TYR A 645 -13.66 20.83 1.15
C TYR A 645 -13.09 20.14 2.40
N PRO A 646 -12.89 20.83 3.55
CA PRO A 646 -12.29 20.20 4.73
C PRO A 646 -13.06 18.98 5.24
N TYR A 647 -14.37 18.97 5.06
CA TYR A 647 -15.24 17.86 5.46
C TYR A 647 -15.12 16.69 4.49
N ILE A 648 -15.14 16.97 3.19
CA ILE A 648 -14.93 15.95 2.16
C ILE A 648 -13.51 15.38 2.27
N ALA A 649 -12.51 16.23 2.50
CA ALA A 649 -11.12 15.84 2.65
C ALA A 649 -10.89 14.89 3.84
N ALA A 650 -11.57 15.14 4.96
CA ALA A 650 -11.49 14.27 6.13
C ALA A 650 -12.26 12.94 5.94
N GLU A 651 -13.39 12.95 5.22
CA GLU A 651 -14.16 11.73 4.91
C GLU A 651 -13.43 10.85 3.89
N LEU A 652 -12.84 11.44 2.86
CA LEU A 652 -12.23 10.75 1.71
C LEU A 652 -10.71 10.69 1.77
N PHE A 653 -10.06 11.24 2.78
CA PHE A 653 -8.59 11.35 2.90
C PHE A 653 -7.95 11.98 1.65
N LEU A 654 -8.42 13.19 1.29
CA LEU A 654 -7.89 13.91 0.13
C LEU A 654 -6.45 14.38 0.36
N ALA A 655 -5.69 14.52 -0.73
CA ALA A 655 -4.25 14.78 -0.66
C ALA A 655 -3.91 16.21 -0.23
N TRP A 656 -4.67 17.19 -0.72
CA TRP A 656 -4.33 18.60 -0.58
C TRP A 656 -4.71 19.17 0.79
N SER A 657 -3.81 19.96 1.35
CA SER A 657 -4.05 20.74 2.57
C SER A 657 -4.96 21.93 2.31
N GLU A 658 -5.47 22.54 3.39
CA GLU A 658 -6.29 23.75 3.28
C GLU A 658 -5.47 24.92 2.68
N ASP A 659 -4.17 25.01 2.96
CA ASP A 659 -3.30 26.04 2.41
C ASP A 659 -3.06 25.90 0.89
N GLU A 660 -3.05 24.67 0.39
CA GLU A 660 -2.90 24.38 -1.04
C GLU A 660 -4.20 24.56 -1.83
N LEU A 661 -5.34 24.54 -1.14
CA LEU A 661 -6.67 24.51 -1.76
C LEU A 661 -6.93 25.62 -2.77
N PRO A 662 -6.57 26.91 -2.53
CA PRO A 662 -6.81 27.96 -3.53
C PRO A 662 -6.14 27.66 -4.88
N ALA A 663 -4.87 27.32 -4.87
CA ALA A 663 -4.13 27.01 -6.10
C ALA A 663 -4.68 25.74 -6.79
N VAL A 664 -5.12 24.76 -6.02
CA VAL A 664 -5.70 23.54 -6.55
C VAL A 664 -7.07 23.79 -7.18
N VAL A 665 -7.91 24.64 -6.57
CA VAL A 665 -9.21 25.07 -7.12
C VAL A 665 -9.00 25.74 -8.47
N ASP A 666 -8.07 26.69 -8.57
CA ASP A 666 -7.74 27.38 -9.81
C ASP A 666 -7.27 26.42 -10.89
N GLY A 667 -6.38 25.48 -10.55
CA GLY A 667 -5.91 24.46 -11.48
C GLY A 667 -7.04 23.56 -12.01
N VAL A 668 -7.98 23.17 -11.17
CA VAL A 668 -9.15 22.40 -11.56
C VAL A 668 -10.08 23.23 -12.45
N LEU A 669 -10.37 24.48 -12.12
CA LEU A 669 -11.19 25.37 -12.92
C LEU A 669 -10.58 25.56 -14.32
N GLU A 670 -9.28 25.80 -14.44
CA GLU A 670 -8.57 25.86 -15.71
C GLU A 670 -8.66 24.55 -16.50
N CYS A 671 -8.55 23.41 -15.83
CA CYS A 671 -8.71 22.11 -16.48
C CYS A 671 -10.13 21.92 -17.00
N MET A 672 -11.15 22.28 -16.23
CA MET A 672 -12.56 22.23 -16.63
C MET A 672 -12.84 23.19 -17.80
N GLN A 673 -12.26 24.38 -17.81
CA GLN A 673 -12.37 25.35 -18.90
C GLN A 673 -11.75 24.80 -20.19
N ARG A 674 -10.55 24.25 -20.13
CA ARG A 674 -9.89 23.62 -21.31
C ARG A 674 -10.71 22.47 -21.90
N ARG A 675 -11.56 21.84 -21.09
CA ARG A 675 -12.47 20.77 -21.51
C ARG A 675 -13.86 21.27 -21.94
N GLY A 676 -14.08 22.59 -21.94
CA GLY A 676 -15.34 23.18 -22.33
C GLY A 676 -16.49 23.08 -21.32
N LEU A 677 -16.21 22.53 -20.11
CA LEU A 677 -17.21 22.34 -19.06
C LEU A 677 -17.69 23.65 -18.43
N ILE A 678 -16.86 24.67 -18.46
CA ILE A 678 -17.11 26.01 -17.94
C ILE A 678 -16.39 27.04 -18.80
N GLN A 679 -16.84 28.28 -18.73
CA GLN A 679 -16.23 29.42 -19.41
C GLN A 679 -15.97 30.53 -18.41
N SER A 680 -14.91 31.32 -18.62
CA SER A 680 -14.62 32.50 -17.80
C SER A 680 -14.67 33.75 -18.66
N ASP A 681 -14.89 34.90 -18.05
CA ASP A 681 -14.65 36.21 -18.65
C ASP A 681 -13.14 36.47 -18.83
N ALA A 682 -12.78 37.55 -19.54
CA ALA A 682 -11.40 37.90 -19.83
C ALA A 682 -10.55 38.16 -18.56
N THR A 683 -11.19 38.58 -17.49
CA THR A 683 -10.56 38.90 -16.17
C THR A 683 -10.58 37.73 -15.20
N ARG A 684 -11.23 36.62 -15.56
CA ARG A 684 -11.46 35.45 -14.71
C ARG A 684 -12.18 35.76 -13.38
N THR A 685 -12.95 36.84 -13.34
CA THR A 685 -13.75 37.21 -12.18
C THR A 685 -15.09 36.50 -12.12
N MET A 686 -15.64 36.16 -13.30
CA MET A 686 -16.91 35.45 -13.41
C MET A 686 -16.77 34.17 -14.23
N TRP A 687 -17.39 33.12 -13.75
CA TRP A 687 -17.42 31.82 -14.40
C TRP A 687 -18.85 31.44 -14.78
N ARG A 688 -19.02 30.81 -15.94
CA ARG A 688 -20.32 30.47 -16.53
C ARG A 688 -20.37 29.02 -16.91
N ARG A 689 -21.52 28.37 -16.68
CA ARG A 689 -21.79 27.04 -17.23
C ARG A 689 -22.13 27.10 -18.71
N PRO A 690 -21.97 26.03 -19.48
CA PRO A 690 -22.44 25.90 -20.84
C PRO A 690 -23.97 26.02 -20.92
N PRO A 691 -24.53 26.31 -22.12
CA PRO A 691 -25.97 26.29 -22.32
C PRO A 691 -26.61 24.96 -21.91
N PRO A 692 -27.76 24.96 -21.23
CA PRO A 692 -28.37 23.72 -20.71
C PRO A 692 -28.65 22.64 -21.75
N SER A 693 -28.79 23.00 -23.03
CA SER A 693 -29.03 22.09 -24.15
C SER A 693 -27.74 21.50 -24.75
N SER A 694 -26.56 21.88 -24.25
CA SER A 694 -25.28 21.39 -24.76
C SER A 694 -24.86 20.06 -24.15
N GLY A 695 -24.01 19.31 -24.89
CA GLY A 695 -23.41 18.09 -24.41
C GLY A 695 -22.53 18.31 -23.18
N GLU A 696 -21.83 19.44 -23.11
CA GLU A 696 -20.95 19.86 -22.05
C GLU A 696 -21.74 20.12 -20.74
N ALA A 697 -22.93 20.69 -20.84
CA ALA A 697 -23.82 20.88 -19.69
C ALA A 697 -24.28 19.53 -19.10
N MET A 698 -24.57 18.55 -19.95
CA MET A 698 -24.85 17.19 -19.53
C MET A 698 -23.64 16.56 -18.84
N GLN A 699 -22.44 16.70 -19.44
CA GLN A 699 -21.20 16.17 -18.87
C GLN A 699 -20.90 16.77 -17.49
N LEU A 700 -21.09 18.07 -17.34
CA LEU A 700 -20.93 18.80 -16.07
C LEU A 700 -21.93 18.29 -15.02
N SER A 701 -23.19 18.07 -15.41
CA SER A 701 -24.24 17.53 -14.52
C SER A 701 -23.89 16.13 -14.03
N VAL A 702 -23.40 15.25 -14.91
CA VAL A 702 -22.96 13.90 -14.53
C VAL A 702 -21.77 13.96 -13.57
N LEU A 703 -20.81 14.86 -13.80
CA LEU A 703 -19.67 15.05 -12.91
C LEU A 703 -20.11 15.50 -11.51
N ALA A 704 -21.08 16.41 -11.42
CA ALA A 704 -21.62 16.88 -10.14
C ALA A 704 -22.21 15.74 -9.29
N GLN A 705 -22.79 14.71 -9.90
CA GLN A 705 -23.42 13.60 -9.20
C GLN A 705 -22.42 12.78 -8.37
N ALA A 706 -21.12 12.85 -8.59
CA ALA A 706 -20.15 12.05 -7.85
C ALA A 706 -20.09 12.44 -6.35
N THR A 707 -20.24 13.74 -5.99
CA THR A 707 -20.17 14.22 -4.60
C THR A 707 -21.50 14.74 -4.06
N ILE A 708 -22.50 14.98 -4.92
CA ILE A 708 -23.76 15.61 -4.50
C ILE A 708 -24.42 14.88 -3.31
N GLN A 709 -24.46 13.54 -3.33
CA GLN A 709 -25.02 12.74 -2.25
C GLN A 709 -24.28 12.90 -0.91
N THR A 710 -22.98 13.17 -0.95
CA THR A 710 -22.19 13.47 0.25
C THR A 710 -22.58 14.83 0.81
N ILE A 711 -22.75 15.85 -0.04
CA ILE A 711 -23.16 17.19 0.35
C ILE A 711 -24.59 17.18 0.88
N GLU A 712 -25.49 16.42 0.27
CA GLU A 712 -26.86 16.22 0.74
C GLU A 712 -26.91 15.63 2.16
N ARG A 713 -26.06 14.62 2.45
CA ARG A 713 -25.93 14.07 3.82
C ARG A 713 -25.44 15.11 4.82
N TYR A 714 -24.45 15.92 4.46
CA TYR A 714 -23.97 17.00 5.31
C TYR A 714 -25.08 18.00 5.59
N TYR A 715 -25.81 18.38 4.55
CA TYR A 715 -26.93 19.31 4.70
C TYR A 715 -28.05 18.74 5.57
N MET A 716 -28.36 17.45 5.49
CA MET A 716 -29.32 16.82 6.38
C MET A 716 -28.96 16.95 7.87
N VAL A 717 -27.68 16.73 8.21
CA VAL A 717 -27.22 16.89 9.60
C VAL A 717 -27.38 18.35 10.05
N ILE A 718 -26.95 19.28 9.20
CA ILE A 718 -27.02 20.71 9.50
C ILE A 718 -28.47 21.17 9.63
N ALA A 719 -29.36 20.79 8.72
CA ALA A 719 -30.76 21.14 8.74
C ALA A 719 -31.49 20.59 9.98
N GLN A 720 -31.15 19.33 10.40
CA GLN A 720 -31.72 18.75 11.63
C GLN A 720 -31.21 19.48 12.89
N LEU A 721 -29.95 19.87 12.96
CA LEU A 721 -29.40 20.67 14.07
C LEU A 721 -30.08 22.03 14.15
N VAL A 722 -30.16 22.73 13.02
CA VAL A 722 -30.79 24.06 12.94
C VAL A 722 -32.29 24.01 13.31
N ALA A 723 -33.03 23.02 12.79
CA ALA A 723 -34.43 22.81 13.11
C ALA A 723 -34.65 22.50 14.59
N ALA A 724 -33.79 21.68 15.19
CA ALA A 724 -33.92 21.33 16.61
C ALA A 724 -33.58 22.51 17.56
N GLY A 725 -32.67 23.40 17.13
CA GLY A 725 -32.12 24.45 17.96
C GLY A 725 -30.92 24.01 18.79
N SER A 726 -30.07 24.98 19.13
CA SER A 726 -28.82 24.73 19.90
C SER A 726 -29.17 24.19 21.30
N GLY A 727 -28.46 23.13 21.73
CA GLY A 727 -28.66 22.51 23.03
C GLY A 727 -29.94 21.63 23.16
N ALA A 728 -30.68 21.39 22.07
CA ALA A 728 -31.95 20.65 22.14
C ALA A 728 -31.80 19.13 21.92
N ILE A 729 -30.86 18.69 21.05
CA ILE A 729 -30.76 17.30 20.58
C ILE A 729 -29.46 16.65 21.02
N THR A 730 -29.49 15.33 21.32
CA THR A 730 -28.28 14.52 21.56
C THR A 730 -27.75 13.93 20.25
N GLN A 731 -26.47 13.57 20.23
CA GLN A 731 -25.84 12.95 19.04
C GLN A 731 -26.59 11.70 18.55
N SER A 732 -26.95 10.78 19.45
CA SER A 732 -27.63 9.54 19.09
C SER A 732 -28.99 9.77 18.42
N VAL A 733 -29.76 10.72 18.91
CA VAL A 733 -31.05 11.09 18.32
C VAL A 733 -30.89 11.79 16.97
N LEU A 734 -29.86 12.63 16.82
CA LEU A 734 -29.53 13.28 15.56
C LEU A 734 -29.17 12.24 14.48
N GLU A 735 -28.29 11.29 14.82
CA GLU A 735 -27.90 10.19 13.90
C GLU A 735 -29.11 9.37 13.44
N GLU A 736 -29.96 8.99 14.36
CA GLU A 736 -31.19 8.22 14.06
C GLU A 736 -32.13 9.00 13.14
N ARG A 737 -32.41 10.27 13.43
CA ARG A 737 -33.25 11.13 12.60
C ARG A 737 -32.66 11.33 11.21
N CYS A 738 -31.36 11.58 11.09
CA CYS A 738 -30.67 11.71 9.80
C CYS A 738 -30.79 10.40 8.99
N GLN A 739 -30.61 9.24 9.62
CA GLN A 739 -30.74 7.96 8.96
C GLN A 739 -32.15 7.74 8.43
N LEU A 740 -33.20 7.98 9.24
CA LEU A 740 -34.59 7.82 8.82
C LEU A 740 -34.95 8.78 7.67
N ASN A 741 -34.53 10.03 7.76
CA ASN A 741 -34.75 11.00 6.69
C ASN A 741 -34.03 10.64 5.39
N ALA A 742 -32.79 10.15 5.48
CA ALA A 742 -32.06 9.68 4.32
C ALA A 742 -32.72 8.47 3.66
N GLN A 743 -33.26 7.52 4.44
CA GLN A 743 -34.04 6.39 3.92
C GLN A 743 -35.28 6.88 3.19
N ARG A 744 -36.01 7.85 3.76
CA ARG A 744 -37.22 8.43 3.16
C ARG A 744 -36.89 9.14 1.84
N ILE A 745 -35.85 9.93 1.81
CA ILE A 745 -35.35 10.60 0.59
C ILE A 745 -34.95 9.57 -0.47
N ALA A 746 -34.18 8.54 -0.08
CA ALA A 746 -33.79 7.47 -1.00
C ALA A 746 -34.99 6.77 -1.65
N MET A 747 -36.05 6.50 -0.89
CA MET A 747 -37.26 5.90 -1.42
C MET A 747 -37.99 6.85 -2.38
N LEU A 748 -38.12 8.14 -2.05
CA LEU A 748 -38.85 9.12 -2.85
C LEU A 748 -38.14 9.45 -4.18
N TYR A 749 -36.83 9.50 -4.15
CA TYR A 749 -36.03 9.87 -5.33
C TYR A 749 -35.41 8.67 -6.05
N GLY A 750 -35.71 7.44 -5.61
CA GLY A 750 -35.20 6.22 -6.23
C GLY A 750 -33.66 6.07 -6.14
N LEU A 751 -33.05 6.54 -5.07
CA LEU A 751 -31.61 6.47 -4.88
C LEU A 751 -31.18 5.06 -4.46
N ASN A 752 -30.57 4.32 -5.36
CA ASN A 752 -30.08 2.98 -5.11
C ASN A 752 -28.66 2.99 -4.50
N SER A 753 -28.43 3.83 -3.48
CA SER A 753 -27.15 3.98 -2.80
C SER A 753 -27.30 3.69 -1.31
N PRO A 754 -26.99 2.46 -0.84
CA PRO A 754 -27.10 2.10 0.57
C PRO A 754 -26.30 2.99 1.52
N GLU A 755 -25.20 3.59 1.00
CA GLU A 755 -24.37 4.53 1.76
C GLU A 755 -25.08 5.84 2.10
N PHE A 756 -26.10 6.22 1.31
CA PHE A 756 -26.81 7.48 1.52
C PHE A 756 -27.48 7.54 2.90
N PHE A 757 -27.89 6.39 3.45
CA PHE A 757 -28.48 6.26 4.78
C PHE A 757 -27.63 5.45 5.77
N ASP A 758 -26.30 5.32 5.53
CA ASP A 758 -25.40 4.66 6.48
C ASP A 758 -25.17 5.54 7.71
N ARG A 759 -25.64 5.07 8.88
CA ARG A 759 -25.51 5.76 10.15
C ARG A 759 -24.08 6.13 10.49
N THR A 760 -23.12 5.30 10.15
CA THR A 760 -21.69 5.51 10.43
C THR A 760 -21.16 6.76 9.73
N LEU A 761 -21.66 7.09 8.55
CA LEU A 761 -21.24 8.29 7.82
C LEU A 761 -21.79 9.57 8.48
N PHE A 762 -23.00 9.53 9.05
CA PHE A 762 -23.53 10.62 9.85
C PHE A 762 -22.75 10.79 11.16
N GLU A 763 -22.45 9.71 11.88
CA GLU A 763 -21.60 9.70 13.08
C GLU A 763 -20.25 10.35 12.81
N ASN A 764 -19.57 9.92 11.75
CA ASN A 764 -18.26 10.46 11.36
C ASN A 764 -18.32 11.96 11.05
N PHE A 765 -19.36 12.43 10.38
CA PHE A 765 -19.52 13.85 10.06
C PHE A 765 -19.81 14.68 11.31
N ILE A 766 -20.66 14.21 12.21
CA ILE A 766 -20.96 14.85 13.49
C ILE A 766 -19.69 14.93 14.35
N ASP A 767 -18.92 13.86 14.43
CA ASP A 767 -17.64 13.83 15.13
C ASP A 767 -16.60 14.77 14.50
N LEU A 768 -16.66 14.96 13.18
CA LEU A 768 -15.79 15.92 12.49
C LEU A 768 -16.19 17.37 12.80
N LEU A 769 -17.50 17.69 12.80
CA LEU A 769 -17.99 19.01 13.22
C LEU A 769 -17.55 19.34 14.65
N ARG A 770 -17.55 18.34 15.56
CA ARG A 770 -17.06 18.50 16.93
C ARG A 770 -15.54 18.73 16.99
N ARG A 771 -14.77 17.98 16.25
CA ARG A 771 -13.29 18.15 16.20
C ARG A 771 -12.87 19.50 15.62
N ARG A 772 -13.71 20.11 14.80
CA ARG A 772 -13.50 21.44 14.23
C ARG A 772 -14.15 22.55 15.04
N ASP A 773 -14.63 22.27 16.25
CA ASP A 773 -15.31 23.22 17.15
C ASP A 773 -16.55 23.91 16.56
N VAL A 774 -17.14 23.34 15.48
CA VAL A 774 -18.39 23.86 14.90
C VAL A 774 -19.60 23.53 15.79
N ILE A 775 -19.53 22.38 16.47
CA ILE A 775 -20.50 21.94 17.47
C ILE A 775 -19.77 21.49 18.74
N ARG A 776 -20.42 21.67 19.90
CA ARG A 776 -19.90 21.23 21.21
C ARG A 776 -20.93 20.37 21.92
N SER A 777 -20.47 19.51 22.82
CA SER A 777 -21.37 18.71 23.67
C SER A 777 -21.47 19.33 25.06
N THR A 778 -22.70 19.53 25.53
CA THR A 778 -22.97 19.95 26.93
C THR A 778 -22.67 18.81 27.92
N ALA A 779 -22.68 19.11 29.21
CA ALA A 779 -22.58 18.08 30.26
C ALA A 779 -23.74 17.07 30.22
N ALA A 780 -24.91 17.45 29.67
CA ALA A 780 -26.07 16.56 29.46
C ALA A 780 -25.98 15.77 28.12
N GLY A 781 -24.88 15.85 27.37
CA GLY A 781 -24.68 15.18 26.09
C GLY A 781 -25.48 15.76 24.92
N LYS A 782 -26.06 16.95 25.08
CA LYS A 782 -26.74 17.67 24.01
C LYS A 782 -25.73 18.47 23.17
N LEU A 783 -26.07 18.70 21.90
CA LEU A 783 -25.22 19.39 20.93
C LEU A 783 -25.56 20.88 20.87
N GLU A 784 -24.56 21.72 21.12
CA GLU A 784 -24.63 23.18 20.98
C GLU A 784 -23.83 23.64 19.78
N PHE A 785 -24.29 24.72 19.12
CA PHE A 785 -23.64 25.32 17.96
C PHE A 785 -23.89 26.84 17.95
N GLU A 786 -23.01 27.55 17.26
CA GLU A 786 -23.03 29.00 17.06
C GLU A 786 -23.63 29.38 15.69
N ASP A 787 -23.80 30.66 15.42
CA ASP A 787 -24.39 31.19 14.18
C ASP A 787 -23.65 30.80 12.90
N VAL A 788 -22.40 30.36 12.98
CA VAL A 788 -21.64 29.84 11.82
C VAL A 788 -22.40 28.74 11.09
N LEU A 789 -23.09 27.86 11.83
CA LEU A 789 -23.89 26.77 11.24
C LEU A 789 -25.06 27.27 10.38
N MET A 790 -25.64 28.42 10.76
CA MET A 790 -26.71 29.07 9.99
C MET A 790 -26.20 29.58 8.64
N HIS A 791 -25.00 30.16 8.61
CA HIS A 791 -24.39 30.61 7.37
C HIS A 791 -24.04 29.43 6.44
N VAL A 792 -23.58 28.31 7.00
CA VAL A 792 -23.32 27.07 6.19
C VAL A 792 -24.65 26.54 5.63
N ALA A 793 -25.74 26.57 6.40
CA ALA A 793 -27.06 26.19 5.91
C ALA A 793 -27.53 27.10 4.77
N ALA A 794 -27.28 28.43 4.85
CA ALA A 794 -27.61 29.37 3.77
C ALA A 794 -26.80 29.11 2.49
N ASP A 795 -25.50 28.76 2.59
CA ASP A 795 -24.66 28.47 1.42
C ASP A 795 -25.11 27.21 0.66
N ALA A 796 -25.89 26.34 1.27
CA ALA A 796 -26.44 25.17 0.59
C ALA A 796 -27.24 25.51 -0.70
N GLN A 797 -27.80 26.74 -0.80
CA GLN A 797 -28.49 27.21 -1.99
C GLN A 797 -27.61 27.25 -3.25
N PHE A 798 -26.30 27.44 -3.07
CA PHE A 798 -25.35 27.49 -4.20
C PHE A 798 -24.95 26.13 -4.72
N VAL A 799 -25.19 25.06 -3.94
CA VAL A 799 -24.67 23.72 -4.26
C VAL A 799 -25.81 22.71 -4.45
N LEU A 800 -26.91 22.86 -3.70
CA LEU A 800 -28.04 21.92 -3.71
C LEU A 800 -29.25 22.52 -4.43
N SER A 801 -29.99 21.67 -5.16
CA SER A 801 -31.24 22.05 -5.81
C SER A 801 -32.29 22.48 -4.77
N GLU A 802 -33.18 23.39 -5.16
CA GLU A 802 -34.29 23.84 -4.30
C GLU A 802 -35.19 22.70 -3.84
N GLN A 803 -35.46 21.74 -4.71
CA GLN A 803 -36.26 20.58 -4.42
C GLN A 803 -35.69 19.72 -3.28
N ILE A 804 -34.38 19.44 -3.31
CA ILE A 804 -33.70 18.66 -2.25
C ILE A 804 -33.66 19.46 -0.95
N ARG A 805 -33.34 20.74 -1.00
CA ARG A 805 -33.32 21.59 0.19
C ARG A 805 -34.70 21.65 0.87
N HIS A 806 -35.77 21.85 0.07
CA HIS A 806 -37.15 21.86 0.57
C HIS A 806 -37.53 20.53 1.23
N SER A 807 -37.21 19.41 0.58
CA SER A 807 -37.52 18.08 1.13
C SER A 807 -36.78 17.81 2.43
N VAL A 808 -35.48 18.14 2.51
CA VAL A 808 -34.66 17.96 3.73
C VAL A 808 -35.23 18.84 4.88
N MET A 809 -35.54 20.10 4.63
CA MET A 809 -36.10 21.02 5.65
C MET A 809 -37.46 20.57 6.14
N ARG A 810 -38.36 20.16 5.25
CA ARG A 810 -39.67 19.63 5.60
C ARG A 810 -39.58 18.42 6.48
N PHE A 811 -38.72 17.45 6.11
CA PHE A 811 -38.54 16.23 6.91
C PHE A 811 -37.82 16.51 8.24
N ALA A 812 -37.02 17.53 8.34
CA ALA A 812 -36.43 18.00 9.60
C ALA A 812 -37.53 18.51 10.55
N GLN A 813 -38.51 19.25 10.03
CA GLN A 813 -39.66 19.76 10.79
C GLN A 813 -40.64 18.61 11.17
N ASP A 814 -41.02 17.74 10.24
CA ASP A 814 -41.88 16.57 10.52
C ASP A 814 -41.27 15.69 11.64
N SER A 815 -39.97 15.50 11.66
CA SER A 815 -39.26 14.71 12.70
C SER A 815 -39.30 15.38 14.09
N MET A 816 -39.40 16.70 14.15
CA MET A 816 -39.57 17.44 15.40
C MET A 816 -40.98 17.27 16.00
N GLU A 817 -42.01 17.37 15.15
CA GLU A 817 -43.40 17.20 15.56
C GLU A 817 -43.71 15.80 16.09
N LEU A 818 -43.21 14.77 15.40
CA LEU A 818 -43.34 13.38 15.84
C LEU A 818 -42.57 13.11 17.15
N GLY A 819 -41.39 13.71 17.35
CA GLY A 819 -40.63 13.59 18.59
C GLY A 819 -41.32 14.32 19.77
N ALA A 820 -41.97 15.45 19.54
CA ALA A 820 -42.75 16.17 20.54
C ALA A 820 -44.04 15.42 20.95
N ALA A 821 -44.68 14.76 20.01
CA ALA A 821 -45.85 13.92 20.25
C ALA A 821 -45.59 12.59 20.99
N ALA A 822 -44.31 12.10 20.93
CA ALA A 822 -43.87 10.87 21.60
C ALA A 822 -43.26 11.08 23.00
N SER A 823 -43.14 12.32 23.45
CA SER A 823 -42.69 12.63 24.83
C SER A 823 -43.98 12.79 25.68
N PRO A 824 -44.19 11.87 26.67
CA PRO A 824 -45.38 11.94 27.54
C PRO A 824 -45.39 13.13 28.49
#